data_e196dae08413c1b6a840255cec8c3d6a
#
_entry.id   e196dae08413c1b6a840255cec8c3d6a
#
_cell.length_a   1.000
_cell.length_b   1.000
_cell.length_c   1.000
_cell.angle_alpha   90.00
_cell.angle_beta   90.00
_cell.angle_gamma   90.00
#
_symmetry.space_group_name_H-M   'P 1'
#
loop_
_entity.id
_entity.type
_entity.pdbx_description
1 polymer ?
#
loop_
_entity_poly.entity_id
_entity_poly.type
_entity_poly.pdbx_seq_one_letter_code
_entity_poly.pdbx_strand_id
1 'polypeptide(L)'
;DHRDLHSFPTRRSSDLTNEIKNVVLLGASGSGKTTLAEAMAFDGKVIDRRGSIENDNTLSDYTEVEHLYKRSIYPTILFAEYNGCKLNIIDTPGSDDFCGGLFSAFKVADVGVMLLNAQNGFEVGTEIQARYARAHEKPIIAVINQLDSEKASWENTLESLRVASGVKPVLVQYPVNPGPGFDAFVDVLLMKMYKFKGDTGIREELEIPESEMERARELNQILTEAAAENDESLMELYFDKGVLTQDEMRSGLKLGLAKRDLVPVFCASGKRDIGAKRLMEFIINVAPGPIKAPAFRNVDGGEVPADSKAPTALFVFKSAVEPHLGEMTFFRVVSGRVAEGMELINSKTGNKEKISQLFAVAGKGRVKVTEMEAGDIGCTVKLKGTRTNQTLAAAGSGIEIEPIKFPEPRYRAAVRSVKTGEDEKLGELLNRAHFEDPTILVEYSKELKQTIVQGQGEHHLNILKWQLANQNKIDVEFFAPKIPYRETITKVAAADYRHKKQSGGAGQFGEVWMIIEPYFEGMPDPGKYKVDGKDLVLNIKTKEEVALPWGGKLVFCSAVVGGAIDARFMPAILKGIMEKMEEGPLTGSYARDIRVVVYDGKMHPVDSNELSFKLAGRNAFKEAFKKAGPKIMEPIYSVEVLVPSDKMGDVMSDLQNRRAMIEGMSSDKGFERLVARVPLAEMYRYSTTLSSLTNGRATYSMKFASYEQVPADVQEKLLKAYADTDKDE
;
A
#
# COMPACT_ATOMS: atom_id res chain seq x y z
N ASP A 1 -27.75 -8.76 17.55
CA ASP A 1 -28.40 -9.91 16.89
C ASP A 1 -27.32 -10.82 16.34
N HIS A 2 -27.05 -11.92 17.04
CA HIS A 2 -26.22 -13.00 16.51
C HIS A 2 -27.07 -13.72 15.44
N ARG A 3 -26.71 -13.59 14.16
CA ARG A 3 -27.24 -14.45 13.13
C ARG A 3 -26.74 -15.87 13.41
N ASP A 4 -27.66 -16.83 13.49
CA ASP A 4 -27.31 -18.22 13.66
C ASP A 4 -26.61 -18.72 12.39
N LEU A 5 -25.30 -18.99 12.52
CA LEU A 5 -24.50 -19.65 11.47
C LEU A 5 -24.63 -21.15 11.66
N HIS A 6 -25.00 -21.86 10.58
CA HIS A 6 -25.08 -23.30 10.61
C HIS A 6 -23.72 -23.94 10.92
N SER A 7 -23.72 -24.98 11.75
CA SER A 7 -22.52 -25.77 12.02
C SER A 7 -22.06 -26.53 10.78
N PHE A 8 -20.75 -26.56 10.53
CA PHE A 8 -20.20 -27.39 9.46
C PHE A 8 -20.58 -28.86 9.64
N PRO A 9 -21.02 -29.56 8.61
CA PRO A 9 -21.08 -31.00 8.63
C PRO A 9 -19.66 -31.55 8.82
N THR A 10 -19.50 -32.55 9.72
CA THR A 10 -18.22 -33.23 9.93
C THR A 10 -17.79 -33.95 8.65
N ARG A 11 -16.83 -33.37 7.90
CA ARG A 11 -16.33 -33.93 6.64
C ARG A 11 -15.14 -34.85 6.83
N ARG A 12 -15.01 -35.85 5.97
CA ARG A 12 -13.84 -36.73 5.89
C ARG A 12 -12.66 -35.98 5.26
N SER A 13 -11.47 -36.15 5.81
CA SER A 13 -10.29 -35.29 5.65
C SER A 13 -9.45 -35.47 4.38
N SER A 14 -9.83 -36.26 3.38
CA SER A 14 -8.90 -36.65 2.31
C SER A 14 -9.02 -35.87 0.98
N ASP A 15 -10.11 -35.11 0.76
CA ASP A 15 -10.36 -34.44 -0.53
C ASP A 15 -10.62 -32.93 -0.43
N LEU A 16 -10.47 -32.32 0.76
CA LEU A 16 -10.91 -30.96 1.04
C LEU A 16 -10.17 -29.87 0.24
N THR A 17 -8.87 -30.02 -0.01
CA THR A 17 -8.09 -29.00 -0.78
C THR A 17 -8.58 -28.84 -2.21
N ASN A 18 -9.08 -29.91 -2.86
CA ASN A 18 -9.68 -29.87 -4.19
C ASN A 18 -11.05 -29.18 -4.21
N GLU A 19 -11.74 -29.17 -3.06
CA GLU A 19 -13.08 -28.62 -2.88
C GLU A 19 -13.07 -27.19 -2.37
N ILE A 20 -11.91 -26.52 -2.34
CA ILE A 20 -11.75 -25.14 -1.91
C ILE A 20 -11.56 -24.23 -3.12
N LYS A 21 -12.23 -23.07 -3.09
CA LYS A 21 -12.04 -21.96 -4.03
C LYS A 21 -11.83 -20.67 -3.26
N ASN A 22 -10.82 -19.90 -3.59
CA ASN A 22 -10.53 -18.59 -2.97
C ASN A 22 -10.79 -17.49 -3.98
N VAL A 23 -11.82 -16.71 -3.73
CA VAL A 23 -12.34 -15.68 -4.65
C VAL A 23 -12.18 -14.30 -4.05
N VAL A 24 -11.68 -13.36 -4.83
CA VAL A 24 -11.71 -11.94 -4.48
C VAL A 24 -12.72 -11.20 -5.34
N LEU A 25 -13.60 -10.41 -4.71
CA LEU A 25 -14.55 -9.54 -5.42
C LEU A 25 -13.89 -8.21 -5.73
N LEU A 26 -13.94 -7.81 -6.99
CA LEU A 26 -13.31 -6.62 -7.56
C LEU A 26 -14.36 -5.71 -8.19
N GLY A 27 -14.03 -4.46 -8.41
CA GLY A 27 -14.88 -3.47 -9.08
C GLY A 27 -15.00 -2.17 -8.32
N ALA A 28 -15.49 -1.13 -8.98
CA ALA A 28 -15.67 0.20 -8.41
C ALA A 28 -16.59 0.21 -7.17
N SER A 29 -16.52 1.29 -6.40
CA SER A 29 -17.49 1.52 -5.31
C SER A 29 -18.90 1.60 -5.91
N GLY A 30 -19.87 0.89 -5.30
CA GLY A 30 -21.24 0.84 -5.81
C GLY A 30 -21.49 -0.17 -6.92
N SER A 31 -20.51 -0.98 -7.35
CA SER A 31 -20.73 -2.06 -8.34
C SER A 31 -21.54 -3.25 -7.81
N GLY A 32 -21.78 -3.31 -6.48
CA GLY A 32 -22.61 -4.34 -5.84
C GLY A 32 -21.83 -5.56 -5.36
N LYS A 33 -20.53 -5.45 -5.08
CA LYS A 33 -19.68 -6.53 -4.54
C LYS A 33 -20.26 -7.11 -3.25
N THR A 34 -20.47 -6.28 -2.25
CA THR A 34 -21.06 -6.66 -0.95
C THR A 34 -22.42 -7.31 -1.10
N THR A 35 -23.27 -6.78 -1.99
CA THR A 35 -24.61 -7.34 -2.25
C THR A 35 -24.53 -8.72 -2.91
N LEU A 36 -23.57 -8.92 -3.81
CA LEU A 36 -23.32 -10.24 -4.42
C LEU A 36 -22.75 -11.23 -3.40
N ALA A 37 -21.80 -10.79 -2.56
CA ALA A 37 -21.25 -11.60 -1.48
C ALA A 37 -22.32 -12.07 -0.50
N GLU A 38 -23.26 -11.20 -0.15
CA GLU A 38 -24.41 -11.50 0.70
C GLU A 38 -25.35 -12.54 0.02
N ALA A 39 -25.60 -12.41 -1.29
CA ALA A 39 -26.37 -13.39 -2.05
C ALA A 39 -25.68 -14.76 -2.11
N MET A 40 -24.35 -14.78 -2.35
CA MET A 40 -23.58 -16.03 -2.35
C MET A 40 -23.57 -16.72 -0.98
N ALA A 41 -23.44 -15.96 0.12
CA ALA A 41 -23.50 -16.50 1.47
C ALA A 41 -24.89 -17.06 1.83
N PHE A 42 -25.95 -16.41 1.35
CA PHE A 42 -27.33 -16.88 1.51
C PHE A 42 -27.58 -18.17 0.71
N ASP A 43 -27.20 -18.20 -0.54
CA ASP A 43 -27.32 -19.37 -1.42
C ASP A 43 -26.47 -20.55 -0.95
N GLY A 44 -25.32 -20.26 -0.33
CA GLY A 44 -24.45 -21.21 0.36
C GLY A 44 -24.95 -21.62 1.75
N LYS A 45 -26.15 -21.18 2.15
CA LYS A 45 -26.78 -21.51 3.45
C LYS A 45 -25.95 -21.18 4.68
N VAL A 46 -25.08 -20.17 4.57
CA VAL A 46 -24.31 -19.64 5.69
C VAL A 46 -25.15 -18.70 6.54
N ILE A 47 -26.13 -18.05 5.91
CA ILE A 47 -27.12 -17.18 6.54
C ILE A 47 -28.53 -17.54 6.06
N ASP A 48 -29.52 -17.37 6.93
CA ASP A 48 -30.93 -17.63 6.62
C ASP A 48 -31.66 -16.45 5.97
N ARG A 49 -31.08 -15.24 6.07
CA ARG A 49 -31.64 -14.02 5.52
C ARG A 49 -30.55 -13.08 5.05
N ARG A 50 -30.70 -12.54 3.82
CA ARG A 50 -29.80 -11.54 3.26
C ARG A 50 -29.95 -10.20 3.98
N GLY A 51 -28.82 -9.57 4.27
CA GLY A 51 -28.76 -8.18 4.68
C GLY A 51 -28.78 -7.21 3.51
N SER A 52 -28.79 -5.91 3.81
CA SER A 52 -28.63 -4.85 2.81
C SER A 52 -27.81 -3.70 3.38
N ILE A 53 -27.14 -2.95 2.50
CA ILE A 53 -26.33 -1.79 2.87
C ILE A 53 -27.22 -0.69 3.46
N GLU A 54 -28.43 -0.54 2.95
CA GLU A 54 -29.39 0.46 3.42
C GLU A 54 -29.80 0.23 4.87
N ASN A 55 -29.92 -1.04 5.28
CA ASN A 55 -30.32 -1.44 6.63
C ASN A 55 -29.14 -1.67 7.59
N ASP A 56 -27.90 -1.42 7.18
CA ASP A 56 -26.69 -1.59 8.00
C ASP A 56 -26.53 -3.00 8.60
N ASN A 57 -26.94 -4.02 7.85
CA ASN A 57 -27.05 -5.37 8.37
C ASN A 57 -26.45 -6.44 7.43
N THR A 58 -25.51 -6.07 6.55
CA THR A 58 -24.75 -7.01 5.74
C THR A 58 -23.68 -7.75 6.58
N LEU A 59 -23.21 -8.87 6.06
CA LEU A 59 -22.11 -9.61 6.68
C LEU A 59 -20.76 -8.88 6.54
N SER A 60 -20.55 -8.21 5.41
CA SER A 60 -19.27 -7.56 5.07
C SER A 60 -19.10 -6.23 5.78
N ASP A 61 -20.01 -5.30 5.52
CA ASP A 61 -19.92 -3.93 6.05
C ASP A 61 -20.63 -3.89 7.43
N TYR A 62 -19.91 -4.26 8.48
CA TYR A 62 -20.48 -4.38 9.83
C TYR A 62 -19.91 -3.38 10.84
N THR A 63 -18.94 -2.56 10.43
CA THR A 63 -18.34 -1.56 11.32
C THR A 63 -19.12 -0.25 11.30
N GLU A 64 -19.09 0.50 12.42
CA GLU A 64 -19.78 1.80 12.50
C GLU A 64 -19.35 2.77 11.40
N VAL A 65 -18.08 2.77 11.04
CA VAL A 65 -17.55 3.65 10.01
C VAL A 65 -18.04 3.25 8.61
N GLU A 66 -18.20 1.97 8.31
CA GLU A 66 -18.78 1.49 7.06
C GLU A 66 -20.27 1.83 6.96
N HIS A 67 -21.00 1.69 8.07
CA HIS A 67 -22.41 2.14 8.15
C HIS A 67 -22.54 3.65 7.94
N LEU A 68 -21.64 4.45 8.54
CA LEU A 68 -21.65 5.90 8.37
C LEU A 68 -21.44 6.33 6.91
N TYR A 69 -20.49 5.70 6.22
CA TYR A 69 -20.14 6.03 4.84
C TYR A 69 -20.91 5.24 3.79
N LYS A 70 -21.73 4.24 4.21
CA LYS A 70 -22.47 3.32 3.31
C LYS A 70 -21.61 2.69 2.24
N ARG A 71 -20.38 2.29 2.62
CA ARG A 71 -19.40 1.65 1.73
C ARG A 71 -18.37 0.83 2.51
N SER A 72 -17.84 -0.18 1.84
CA SER A 72 -16.75 -0.99 2.38
C SER A 72 -15.46 -0.17 2.53
N ILE A 73 -14.83 -0.31 3.67
CA ILE A 73 -13.54 0.30 4.03
C ILE A 73 -12.49 -0.80 4.24
N TYR A 74 -12.89 -1.91 4.82
CA TYR A 74 -12.02 -3.06 5.11
C TYR A 74 -12.31 -4.23 4.20
N PRO A 75 -11.29 -5.04 3.84
CA PRO A 75 -11.55 -6.33 3.20
C PRO A 75 -12.20 -7.26 4.22
N THR A 76 -13.31 -7.89 3.83
CA THR A 76 -14.05 -8.81 4.69
C THR A 76 -14.05 -10.20 4.11
N ILE A 77 -13.77 -11.21 4.95
CA ILE A 77 -13.74 -12.60 4.58
C ILE A 77 -15.12 -13.20 4.86
N LEU A 78 -15.66 -13.87 3.85
CA LEU A 78 -16.88 -14.63 3.91
C LEU A 78 -16.61 -16.03 3.39
N PHE A 79 -17.55 -16.94 3.57
CA PHE A 79 -17.56 -18.20 2.85
C PHE A 79 -18.96 -18.56 2.38
N ALA A 80 -19.03 -19.45 1.41
CA ALA A 80 -20.25 -20.11 0.97
C ALA A 80 -19.97 -21.60 0.78
N GLU A 81 -20.92 -22.45 1.14
CA GLU A 81 -20.86 -23.87 0.85
C GLU A 81 -21.87 -24.21 -0.25
N TYR A 82 -21.38 -24.69 -1.38
CA TYR A 82 -22.23 -24.98 -2.52
C TYR A 82 -21.72 -26.23 -3.28
N ASN A 83 -22.63 -27.17 -3.59
CA ASN A 83 -22.33 -28.42 -4.30
C ASN A 83 -21.06 -29.16 -3.76
N GLY A 84 -20.92 -29.23 -2.43
CA GLY A 84 -19.80 -29.92 -1.82
C GLY A 84 -18.51 -29.12 -1.73
N CYS A 85 -18.42 -27.94 -2.34
CA CYS A 85 -17.24 -27.08 -2.32
C CYS A 85 -17.41 -25.91 -1.34
N LYS A 86 -16.31 -25.51 -0.71
CA LYS A 86 -16.21 -24.29 0.08
C LYS A 86 -15.61 -23.16 -0.76
N LEU A 87 -16.37 -22.08 -0.94
CA LEU A 87 -15.88 -20.87 -1.56
C LEU A 87 -15.52 -19.87 -0.45
N ASN A 88 -14.26 -19.56 -0.28
CA ASN A 88 -13.83 -18.41 0.51
C ASN A 88 -13.96 -17.17 -0.37
N ILE A 89 -14.70 -16.18 0.09
CA ILE A 89 -15.02 -14.95 -0.64
C ILE A 89 -14.39 -13.79 0.12
N ILE A 90 -13.57 -13.01 -0.55
CA ILE A 90 -12.99 -11.80 0.03
C ILE A 90 -13.66 -10.61 -0.64
N ASP A 91 -14.57 -9.96 0.09
CA ASP A 91 -15.20 -8.72 -0.33
C ASP A 91 -14.24 -7.57 -0.07
N THR A 92 -13.91 -6.78 -1.11
CA THR A 92 -12.88 -5.74 -1.04
C THR A 92 -13.47 -4.35 -1.25
N PRO A 93 -12.88 -3.32 -0.63
CA PRO A 93 -13.25 -1.93 -0.90
C PRO A 93 -13.11 -1.58 -2.39
N GLY A 94 -14.05 -0.78 -2.89
CA GLY A 94 -14.02 -0.31 -4.28
C GLY A 94 -13.23 0.98 -4.49
N SER A 95 -12.79 1.64 -3.42
CA SER A 95 -12.01 2.88 -3.45
C SER A 95 -10.51 2.59 -3.38
N ASP A 96 -9.72 3.30 -4.19
CA ASP A 96 -8.26 3.16 -4.23
C ASP A 96 -7.57 3.63 -2.93
N ASP A 97 -8.22 4.47 -2.15
CA ASP A 97 -7.73 4.88 -0.82
C ASP A 97 -7.59 3.70 0.16
N PHE A 98 -8.29 2.59 -0.08
CA PHE A 98 -8.27 1.38 0.74
C PHE A 98 -7.63 0.18 0.03
N CYS A 99 -6.77 0.43 -0.94
CA CYS A 99 -6.16 -0.63 -1.77
C CYS A 99 -5.28 -1.60 -0.97
N GLY A 100 -4.81 -1.25 0.22
CA GLY A 100 -4.03 -2.16 1.08
C GLY A 100 -4.72 -3.51 1.31
N GLY A 101 -6.02 -3.48 1.60
CA GLY A 101 -6.83 -4.68 1.74
C GLY A 101 -6.96 -5.49 0.45
N LEU A 102 -6.98 -4.83 -0.70
CA LEU A 102 -7.00 -5.49 -2.01
C LEU A 102 -5.69 -6.24 -2.30
N PHE A 103 -4.52 -5.64 -1.98
CA PHE A 103 -3.23 -6.32 -2.13
C PHE A 103 -3.12 -7.57 -1.24
N SER A 104 -3.63 -7.49 -0.01
CA SER A 104 -3.75 -8.64 0.87
C SER A 104 -4.65 -9.74 0.28
N ALA A 105 -5.79 -9.35 -0.29
CA ALA A 105 -6.71 -10.28 -0.94
C ALA A 105 -6.10 -10.95 -2.17
N PHE A 106 -5.38 -10.20 -3.02
CA PHE A 106 -4.69 -10.78 -4.17
C PHE A 106 -3.64 -11.83 -3.79
N LYS A 107 -2.94 -11.65 -2.68
CA LYS A 107 -1.95 -12.64 -2.23
C LYS A 107 -2.60 -13.99 -1.92
N VAL A 108 -3.83 -14.01 -1.40
CA VAL A 108 -4.47 -15.21 -0.89
C VAL A 108 -5.68 -15.70 -1.71
N ALA A 109 -6.12 -14.95 -2.73
CA ALA A 109 -7.14 -15.42 -3.66
C ALA A 109 -6.53 -16.16 -4.86
N ASP A 110 -7.29 -17.10 -5.42
CA ASP A 110 -6.88 -17.87 -6.61
C ASP A 110 -7.51 -17.29 -7.90
N VAL A 111 -8.66 -16.61 -7.78
CA VAL A 111 -9.40 -16.00 -8.89
C VAL A 111 -10.09 -14.71 -8.44
N GLY A 112 -10.17 -13.72 -9.35
CA GLY A 112 -10.94 -12.50 -9.16
C GLY A 112 -12.29 -12.56 -9.88
N VAL A 113 -13.33 -12.06 -9.21
CA VAL A 113 -14.64 -11.79 -9.80
C VAL A 113 -14.82 -10.29 -9.88
N MET A 114 -14.78 -9.75 -11.09
CA MET A 114 -14.88 -8.32 -11.35
C MET A 114 -16.30 -7.91 -11.68
N LEU A 115 -16.89 -7.12 -10.80
CA LEU A 115 -18.23 -6.60 -10.97
C LEU A 115 -18.23 -5.27 -11.70
N LEU A 116 -19.00 -5.20 -12.78
CA LEU A 116 -19.29 -3.98 -13.53
C LEU A 116 -20.73 -3.56 -13.26
N ASN A 117 -20.93 -2.26 -13.01
CA ASN A 117 -22.26 -1.70 -12.89
C ASN A 117 -22.87 -1.54 -14.30
N ALA A 118 -24.01 -2.17 -14.56
CA ALA A 118 -24.68 -2.12 -15.87
C ALA A 118 -25.12 -0.70 -16.30
N GLN A 119 -25.16 0.27 -15.39
CA GLN A 119 -25.48 1.66 -15.71
C GLN A 119 -24.25 2.46 -16.12
N ASN A 120 -23.11 2.19 -15.49
CA ASN A 120 -21.91 3.02 -15.58
C ASN A 120 -20.82 2.39 -16.47
N GLY A 121 -20.92 1.10 -16.77
CA GLY A 121 -19.92 0.38 -17.53
C GLY A 121 -18.61 0.16 -16.78
N PHE A 122 -17.49 0.29 -17.47
CA PHE A 122 -16.16 0.09 -16.94
C PHE A 122 -15.64 1.38 -16.27
N GLU A 123 -15.99 1.54 -15.01
CA GLU A 123 -15.67 2.74 -14.22
C GLU A 123 -14.18 2.83 -13.88
N VAL A 124 -13.72 4.03 -13.51
CA VAL A 124 -12.33 4.30 -13.11
C VAL A 124 -11.85 3.38 -11.98
N GLY A 125 -12.67 3.17 -10.95
CA GLY A 125 -12.33 2.24 -9.87
C GLY A 125 -12.14 0.80 -10.36
N THR A 126 -12.95 0.38 -11.35
CA THR A 126 -12.82 -0.93 -12.01
C THR A 126 -11.53 -1.00 -12.82
N GLU A 127 -11.18 0.05 -13.55
CA GLU A 127 -9.93 0.15 -14.32
C GLU A 127 -8.69 0.02 -13.44
N ILE A 128 -8.66 0.72 -12.31
CA ILE A 128 -7.56 0.67 -11.35
C ILE A 128 -7.41 -0.76 -10.79
N GLN A 129 -8.51 -1.37 -10.36
CA GLN A 129 -8.47 -2.73 -9.82
C GLN A 129 -8.13 -3.79 -10.88
N ALA A 130 -8.55 -3.58 -12.14
CA ALA A 130 -8.15 -4.43 -13.26
C ALA A 130 -6.63 -4.36 -13.54
N ARG A 131 -6.02 -3.16 -13.42
CA ARG A 131 -4.56 -3.02 -13.49
C ARG A 131 -3.85 -3.76 -12.36
N TYR A 132 -4.34 -3.65 -11.14
CA TYR A 132 -3.78 -4.38 -10.00
C TYR A 132 -3.92 -5.90 -10.19
N ALA A 133 -5.10 -6.38 -10.63
CA ALA A 133 -5.31 -7.81 -10.91
C ALA A 133 -4.33 -8.33 -11.97
N ARG A 134 -4.09 -7.55 -13.02
CA ARG A 134 -3.12 -7.88 -14.07
C ARG A 134 -1.69 -7.91 -13.55
N ALA A 135 -1.29 -6.92 -12.74
CA ALA A 135 0.02 -6.86 -12.12
C ALA A 135 0.28 -8.03 -11.15
N HIS A 136 -0.78 -8.53 -10.51
CA HIS A 136 -0.74 -9.71 -9.64
C HIS A 136 -1.07 -11.02 -10.35
N GLU A 137 -1.14 -10.99 -11.69
CA GLU A 137 -1.38 -12.16 -12.54
C GLU A 137 -2.63 -12.97 -12.17
N LYS A 138 -3.71 -12.31 -11.72
CA LYS A 138 -4.95 -12.98 -11.33
C LYS A 138 -5.86 -13.27 -12.51
N PRO A 139 -6.34 -14.51 -12.67
CA PRO A 139 -7.45 -14.83 -13.56
C PRO A 139 -8.70 -14.05 -13.16
N ILE A 140 -9.46 -13.55 -14.13
CA ILE A 140 -10.65 -12.71 -13.88
C ILE A 140 -11.88 -13.30 -14.55
N ILE A 141 -12.98 -13.34 -13.80
CA ILE A 141 -14.34 -13.57 -14.27
C ILE A 141 -15.09 -12.25 -14.17
N ALA A 142 -15.70 -11.78 -15.25
CA ALA A 142 -16.46 -10.54 -15.24
C ALA A 142 -17.94 -10.82 -14.97
N VAL A 143 -18.57 -9.96 -14.17
CA VAL A 143 -20.00 -10.01 -13.86
C VAL A 143 -20.61 -8.65 -14.12
N ILE A 144 -21.48 -8.54 -15.12
CA ILE A 144 -22.28 -7.35 -15.34
C ILE A 144 -23.48 -7.41 -14.40
N ASN A 145 -23.42 -6.58 -13.37
CA ASN A 145 -24.36 -6.57 -12.24
C ASN A 145 -25.32 -5.38 -12.31
N GLN A 146 -26.40 -5.42 -11.52
CA GLN A 146 -27.44 -4.40 -11.49
C GLN A 146 -28.21 -4.28 -12.82
N LEU A 147 -28.39 -5.40 -13.50
CA LEU A 147 -29.16 -5.48 -14.74
C LEU A 147 -30.66 -5.18 -14.56
N ASP A 148 -31.13 -5.13 -13.32
CA ASP A 148 -32.49 -4.71 -12.93
C ASP A 148 -32.69 -3.20 -12.85
N SER A 149 -31.66 -2.42 -13.09
CA SER A 149 -31.75 -0.94 -13.04
C SER A 149 -32.40 -0.36 -14.28
N GLU A 150 -33.15 0.76 -14.10
CA GLU A 150 -33.77 1.51 -15.21
C GLU A 150 -32.78 1.98 -16.29
N LYS A 151 -31.54 2.27 -15.87
CA LYS A 151 -30.47 2.76 -16.74
C LYS A 151 -29.48 1.67 -17.16
N ALA A 152 -29.81 0.42 -16.89
CA ALA A 152 -28.94 -0.69 -17.28
C ALA A 152 -28.80 -0.81 -18.80
N SER A 153 -27.55 -0.88 -19.27
CA SER A 153 -27.23 -1.14 -20.68
C SER A 153 -26.19 -2.26 -20.75
N TRP A 154 -26.63 -3.44 -21.14
CA TRP A 154 -25.76 -4.59 -21.32
C TRP A 154 -24.70 -4.36 -22.40
N GLU A 155 -25.16 -3.88 -23.59
CA GLU A 155 -24.31 -3.70 -24.75
C GLU A 155 -23.20 -2.67 -24.49
N ASN A 156 -23.55 -1.52 -23.91
CA ASN A 156 -22.57 -0.47 -23.60
C ASN A 156 -21.55 -0.94 -22.55
N THR A 157 -22.02 -1.69 -21.53
CA THR A 157 -21.13 -2.21 -20.49
C THR A 157 -20.20 -3.28 -21.03
N LEU A 158 -20.69 -4.17 -21.88
CA LEU A 158 -19.88 -5.18 -22.55
C LEU A 158 -18.83 -4.56 -23.48
N GLU A 159 -19.21 -3.55 -24.24
CA GLU A 159 -18.27 -2.84 -25.12
C GLU A 159 -17.21 -2.08 -24.32
N SER A 160 -17.60 -1.42 -23.22
CA SER A 160 -16.63 -0.78 -22.32
C SER A 160 -15.63 -1.78 -21.72
N LEU A 161 -16.07 -2.97 -21.36
CA LEU A 161 -15.20 -4.07 -20.92
C LEU A 161 -14.24 -4.50 -22.04
N ARG A 162 -14.75 -4.67 -23.27
CA ARG A 162 -13.94 -5.07 -24.44
C ARG A 162 -12.81 -4.09 -24.72
N VAL A 163 -13.13 -2.79 -24.70
CA VAL A 163 -12.17 -1.72 -24.94
C VAL A 163 -11.12 -1.62 -23.83
N ALA A 164 -11.53 -1.72 -22.57
CA ALA A 164 -10.67 -1.44 -21.42
C ALA A 164 -9.85 -2.65 -20.94
N SER A 165 -10.35 -3.88 -21.10
CA SER A 165 -9.70 -5.06 -20.52
C SER A 165 -8.40 -5.45 -21.24
N GLY A 166 -8.30 -5.19 -22.55
CA GLY A 166 -7.19 -5.66 -23.39
C GLY A 166 -7.09 -7.19 -23.51
N VAL A 167 -8.12 -7.92 -23.02
CA VAL A 167 -8.25 -9.37 -23.08
C VAL A 167 -9.61 -9.71 -23.73
N LYS A 168 -9.73 -10.86 -24.40
CA LYS A 168 -10.94 -11.31 -25.09
C LYS A 168 -12.06 -11.65 -24.08
N PRO A 169 -13.13 -10.82 -23.94
CA PRO A 169 -14.30 -11.21 -23.16
C PRO A 169 -15.08 -12.29 -23.93
N VAL A 170 -15.47 -13.36 -23.25
CA VAL A 170 -16.27 -14.44 -23.82
C VAL A 170 -17.58 -14.59 -23.03
N LEU A 171 -18.71 -14.55 -23.72
CA LEU A 171 -20.00 -14.59 -23.07
C LEU A 171 -20.33 -16.03 -22.63
N VAL A 172 -20.45 -16.23 -21.32
CA VAL A 172 -21.02 -17.45 -20.74
C VAL A 172 -22.53 -17.29 -20.61
N GLN A 173 -23.01 -16.04 -20.41
CA GLN A 173 -24.39 -15.67 -20.29
C GLN A 173 -24.68 -14.36 -21.00
N TYR A 174 -25.95 -14.17 -21.39
CA TYR A 174 -26.49 -12.88 -21.79
C TYR A 174 -27.90 -12.67 -21.26
N PRO A 175 -28.33 -11.44 -20.91
CA PRO A 175 -29.67 -11.16 -20.38
C PRO A 175 -30.72 -11.19 -21.50
N VAL A 176 -31.91 -11.64 -21.17
CA VAL A 176 -33.08 -11.64 -22.12
C VAL A 176 -33.78 -10.28 -22.05
N ASN A 177 -33.97 -9.73 -20.84
CA ASN A 177 -34.75 -8.52 -20.59
C ASN A 177 -34.09 -7.61 -19.57
N PRO A 178 -32.96 -6.96 -19.92
CA PRO A 178 -32.30 -6.03 -18.99
C PRO A 178 -33.20 -4.81 -18.69
N GLY A 179 -33.11 -4.29 -17.48
CA GLY A 179 -33.93 -3.20 -16.98
C GLY A 179 -34.81 -3.60 -15.80
N PRO A 180 -35.81 -2.78 -15.39
CA PRO A 180 -36.63 -3.02 -14.19
C PRO A 180 -37.34 -4.36 -14.14
N GLY A 181 -37.54 -5.00 -15.31
CA GLY A 181 -38.12 -6.31 -15.43
C GLY A 181 -37.15 -7.48 -15.53
N PHE A 182 -35.86 -7.28 -15.32
CA PHE A 182 -34.83 -8.29 -15.49
C PHE A 182 -35.11 -9.51 -14.59
N ASP A 183 -35.47 -10.62 -15.20
CA ASP A 183 -35.79 -11.87 -14.52
C ASP A 183 -35.25 -13.13 -15.23
N ALA A 184 -34.58 -12.97 -16.40
CA ALA A 184 -34.12 -14.11 -17.18
C ALA A 184 -32.80 -13.84 -17.91
N PHE A 185 -31.98 -14.88 -18.03
CA PHE A 185 -30.81 -14.90 -18.89
C PHE A 185 -30.67 -16.26 -19.60
N VAL A 186 -29.96 -16.25 -20.73
CA VAL A 186 -29.56 -17.46 -21.44
C VAL A 186 -28.13 -17.82 -21.03
N ASP A 187 -27.92 -19.07 -20.62
CA ASP A 187 -26.60 -19.67 -20.39
C ASP A 187 -26.12 -20.33 -21.69
N VAL A 188 -25.13 -19.73 -22.28
CA VAL A 188 -24.57 -20.12 -23.59
C VAL A 188 -23.76 -21.41 -23.48
N LEU A 189 -23.13 -21.68 -22.34
CA LEU A 189 -22.36 -22.90 -22.10
C LEU A 189 -23.29 -24.12 -21.98
N LEU A 190 -24.43 -23.97 -21.30
CA LEU A 190 -25.38 -25.05 -21.04
C LEU A 190 -26.47 -25.11 -22.09
N MET A 191 -26.62 -24.10 -22.94
CA MET A 191 -27.71 -23.96 -23.92
C MET A 191 -29.10 -24.07 -23.26
N LYS A 192 -29.30 -23.31 -22.16
CA LYS A 192 -30.53 -23.25 -21.39
C LYS A 192 -30.88 -21.80 -21.03
N MET A 193 -32.16 -21.53 -20.86
CA MET A 193 -32.63 -20.28 -20.29
C MET A 193 -33.01 -20.49 -18.83
N TYR A 194 -32.53 -19.53 -17.98
CA TYR A 194 -32.92 -19.50 -16.57
C TYR A 194 -33.82 -18.30 -16.31
N LYS A 195 -35.00 -18.59 -15.72
CA LYS A 195 -35.96 -17.57 -15.31
C LYS A 195 -36.13 -17.59 -13.80
N PHE A 196 -36.20 -16.42 -13.18
CA PHE A 196 -36.24 -16.26 -11.74
C PHE A 196 -37.61 -15.78 -11.26
N LYS A 197 -38.04 -16.28 -10.09
CA LYS A 197 -39.31 -15.92 -9.46
C LYS A 197 -39.09 -14.92 -8.31
N GLY A 198 -39.37 -13.66 -8.57
CA GLY A 198 -39.18 -12.59 -7.58
C GLY A 198 -37.70 -12.43 -7.15
N ASP A 199 -37.47 -12.04 -5.90
CA ASP A 199 -36.16 -11.78 -5.34
C ASP A 199 -35.68 -12.92 -4.41
N THR A 200 -35.99 -14.15 -4.75
CA THR A 200 -35.81 -15.34 -3.92
C THR A 200 -34.64 -16.22 -4.34
N GLY A 201 -33.96 -15.92 -5.45
CA GLY A 201 -32.96 -16.80 -6.05
C GLY A 201 -33.51 -18.15 -6.58
N ILE A 202 -34.85 -18.35 -6.53
CA ILE A 202 -35.46 -19.52 -7.08
C ILE A 202 -35.52 -19.39 -8.59
N ARG A 203 -34.85 -20.31 -9.28
CA ARG A 203 -34.76 -20.34 -10.73
C ARG A 203 -35.57 -21.50 -11.32
N GLU A 204 -36.12 -21.26 -12.50
CA GLU A 204 -36.72 -22.26 -13.36
C GLU A 204 -35.82 -22.42 -14.60
N GLU A 205 -35.48 -23.66 -14.93
CA GLU A 205 -34.73 -24.00 -16.13
C GLU A 205 -35.71 -24.24 -17.28
N LEU A 206 -35.52 -23.51 -18.37
CA LEU A 206 -36.39 -23.51 -19.53
C LEU A 206 -35.57 -23.77 -20.80
N GLU A 207 -36.23 -24.32 -21.82
CA GLU A 207 -35.65 -24.32 -23.16
C GLU A 207 -35.56 -22.90 -23.70
N ILE A 208 -34.50 -22.65 -24.52
CA ILE A 208 -34.32 -21.34 -25.14
C ILE A 208 -35.45 -21.05 -26.12
N PRO A 209 -36.15 -19.90 -26.01
CA PRO A 209 -37.20 -19.53 -26.97
C PRO A 209 -36.64 -19.45 -28.39
N GLU A 210 -37.51 -19.73 -29.38
CA GLU A 210 -37.14 -19.72 -30.80
C GLU A 210 -36.56 -18.36 -31.23
N SER A 211 -37.07 -17.26 -30.66
CA SER A 211 -36.57 -15.89 -30.90
C SER A 211 -35.12 -15.65 -30.44
N GLU A 212 -34.62 -16.41 -29.46
CA GLU A 212 -33.28 -16.30 -28.91
C GLU A 212 -32.34 -17.42 -29.41
N MET A 213 -32.86 -18.43 -30.06
CA MET A 213 -32.11 -19.64 -30.39
C MET A 213 -30.96 -19.37 -31.38
N GLU A 214 -31.15 -18.52 -32.37
CA GLU A 214 -30.14 -18.17 -33.35
C GLU A 214 -28.96 -17.47 -32.65
N ARG A 215 -29.24 -16.42 -31.85
CA ARG A 215 -28.26 -15.72 -31.05
C ARG A 215 -27.50 -16.64 -30.09
N ALA A 216 -28.22 -17.53 -29.42
CA ALA A 216 -27.62 -18.50 -28.49
C ALA A 216 -26.66 -19.46 -29.19
N ARG A 217 -27.00 -19.95 -30.38
CA ARG A 217 -26.11 -20.83 -31.18
C ARG A 217 -24.85 -20.11 -31.67
N GLU A 218 -25.00 -18.90 -32.18
CA GLU A 218 -23.87 -18.07 -32.59
C GLU A 218 -22.89 -17.84 -31.43
N LEU A 219 -23.39 -17.43 -30.28
CA LEU A 219 -22.58 -17.21 -29.09
C LEU A 219 -21.99 -18.50 -28.52
N ASN A 220 -22.71 -19.62 -28.58
CA ASN A 220 -22.18 -20.94 -28.20
C ASN A 220 -21.00 -21.35 -29.10
N GLN A 221 -21.09 -21.11 -30.40
CA GLN A 221 -20.01 -21.38 -31.33
C GLN A 221 -18.78 -20.53 -30.98
N ILE A 222 -18.94 -19.22 -30.75
CA ILE A 222 -17.84 -18.32 -30.33
C ILE A 222 -17.20 -18.80 -29.02
N LEU A 223 -18.03 -19.25 -28.05
CA LEU A 223 -17.56 -19.77 -26.78
C LEU A 223 -16.80 -21.10 -26.95
N THR A 224 -17.27 -21.96 -27.85
CA THR A 224 -16.63 -23.25 -28.19
C THR A 224 -15.27 -23.03 -28.84
N GLU A 225 -15.17 -22.11 -29.81
CA GLU A 225 -13.93 -21.74 -30.46
C GLU A 225 -12.94 -21.17 -29.43
N ALA A 226 -13.39 -20.25 -28.58
CA ALA A 226 -12.56 -19.67 -27.52
C ALA A 226 -12.07 -20.73 -26.50
N ALA A 227 -12.87 -21.77 -26.23
CA ALA A 227 -12.44 -22.89 -25.38
C ALA A 227 -11.40 -23.77 -26.08
N ALA A 228 -11.64 -24.09 -27.37
CA ALA A 228 -10.74 -24.95 -28.17
C ALA A 228 -9.34 -24.32 -28.36
N GLU A 229 -9.27 -22.99 -28.55
CA GLU A 229 -8.00 -22.25 -28.75
C GLU A 229 -6.95 -22.47 -27.65
N ASN A 230 -7.35 -22.96 -26.47
CA ASN A 230 -6.45 -23.09 -25.31
C ASN A 230 -5.75 -24.45 -25.19
N ASP A 231 -6.11 -25.44 -26.01
CA ASP A 231 -5.56 -26.80 -25.98
C ASP A 231 -5.56 -27.42 -27.38
N GLU A 232 -4.40 -27.91 -27.81
CA GLU A 232 -4.22 -28.49 -29.15
C GLU A 232 -5.17 -29.68 -29.39
N SER A 233 -5.38 -30.51 -28.38
CA SER A 233 -6.25 -31.68 -28.50
C SER A 233 -7.73 -31.30 -28.62
N LEU A 234 -8.14 -30.24 -27.93
CA LEU A 234 -9.50 -29.69 -28.07
C LEU A 234 -9.69 -29.00 -29.42
N MET A 235 -8.66 -28.38 -29.96
CA MET A 235 -8.68 -27.76 -31.27
C MET A 235 -8.83 -28.81 -32.37
N GLU A 236 -8.03 -29.89 -32.32
CA GLU A 236 -8.14 -31.01 -33.25
C GLU A 236 -9.55 -31.65 -33.18
N LEU A 237 -10.06 -31.87 -31.97
CA LEU A 237 -11.39 -32.43 -31.74
C LEU A 237 -12.50 -31.54 -32.32
N TYR A 238 -12.35 -30.22 -32.16
CA TYR A 238 -13.29 -29.25 -32.74
C TYR A 238 -13.27 -29.25 -34.27
N PHE A 239 -12.10 -29.32 -34.89
CA PHE A 239 -11.97 -29.40 -36.34
C PHE A 239 -12.55 -30.71 -36.89
N ASP A 240 -12.42 -31.83 -36.17
CA ASP A 240 -12.94 -33.12 -36.58
C ASP A 240 -14.48 -33.22 -36.45
N LYS A 241 -15.03 -32.73 -35.34
CA LYS A 241 -16.46 -32.93 -34.99
C LYS A 241 -17.32 -31.70 -35.20
N GLY A 242 -16.73 -30.50 -35.30
CA GLY A 242 -17.43 -29.23 -35.37
C GLY A 242 -18.10 -28.78 -34.06
N VAL A 243 -18.03 -29.58 -33.00
CA VAL A 243 -18.63 -29.32 -31.69
C VAL A 243 -17.77 -29.89 -30.57
N LEU A 244 -17.84 -29.27 -29.38
CA LEU A 244 -17.32 -29.81 -28.13
C LEU A 244 -18.42 -30.10 -27.14
N THR A 245 -18.24 -31.12 -26.32
CA THR A 245 -19.14 -31.39 -25.18
C THR A 245 -18.97 -30.32 -24.12
N GLN A 246 -19.95 -30.18 -23.22
CA GLN A 246 -19.87 -29.21 -22.11
C GLN A 246 -18.63 -29.42 -21.23
N ASP A 247 -18.17 -30.63 -20.99
CA ASP A 247 -17.00 -30.94 -20.18
C ASP A 247 -15.69 -30.59 -20.92
N GLU A 248 -15.62 -30.81 -22.22
CA GLU A 248 -14.54 -30.38 -23.09
C GLU A 248 -14.45 -28.83 -23.13
N MET A 249 -15.61 -28.15 -23.29
CA MET A 249 -15.64 -26.68 -23.21
C MET A 249 -15.19 -26.16 -21.83
N ARG A 250 -15.66 -26.78 -20.74
CA ARG A 250 -15.20 -26.40 -19.37
C ARG A 250 -13.69 -26.58 -19.22
N SER A 251 -13.13 -27.66 -19.79
CA SER A 251 -11.69 -27.92 -19.75
C SER A 251 -10.90 -26.84 -20.49
N GLY A 252 -11.33 -26.47 -21.70
CA GLY A 252 -10.72 -25.38 -22.46
C GLY A 252 -10.84 -24.02 -21.79
N LEU A 253 -12.03 -23.69 -21.28
CA LEU A 253 -12.25 -22.44 -20.52
C LEU A 253 -11.40 -22.38 -19.25
N LYS A 254 -11.19 -23.51 -18.55
CA LYS A 254 -10.32 -23.61 -17.38
C LYS A 254 -8.86 -23.28 -17.71
N LEU A 255 -8.37 -23.79 -18.81
CA LEU A 255 -7.00 -23.51 -19.29
C LEU A 255 -6.86 -22.05 -19.72
N GLY A 256 -7.80 -21.51 -20.51
CA GLY A 256 -7.77 -20.12 -20.97
C GLY A 256 -7.91 -19.13 -19.84
N LEU A 257 -8.75 -19.42 -18.84
CA LEU A 257 -8.87 -18.60 -17.62
C LEU A 257 -7.56 -18.63 -16.80
N ALA A 258 -6.98 -19.79 -16.60
CA ALA A 258 -5.70 -19.92 -15.86
C ALA A 258 -4.54 -19.22 -16.57
N LYS A 259 -4.49 -19.26 -17.91
CA LYS A 259 -3.52 -18.53 -18.74
C LYS A 259 -3.82 -17.02 -18.82
N ARG A 260 -5.01 -16.59 -18.44
CA ARG A 260 -5.50 -15.20 -18.54
C ARG A 260 -5.71 -14.72 -19.98
N ASP A 261 -5.94 -15.65 -20.90
CA ASP A 261 -6.16 -15.37 -22.32
C ASP A 261 -7.62 -14.97 -22.63
N LEU A 262 -8.52 -15.30 -21.73
CA LEU A 262 -9.94 -14.96 -21.84
C LEU A 262 -10.55 -14.51 -20.50
N VAL A 263 -11.65 -13.74 -20.60
CA VAL A 263 -12.45 -13.29 -19.46
C VAL A 263 -13.89 -13.77 -19.66
N PRO A 264 -14.36 -14.79 -18.90
CA PRO A 264 -15.75 -15.22 -18.93
C PRO A 264 -16.68 -14.14 -18.40
N VAL A 265 -17.81 -13.87 -19.08
CA VAL A 265 -18.77 -12.81 -18.75
C VAL A 265 -20.10 -13.40 -18.30
N PHE A 266 -20.61 -12.90 -17.18
CA PHE A 266 -21.87 -13.32 -16.53
C PHE A 266 -22.85 -12.17 -16.37
N CYS A 267 -24.14 -12.52 -16.19
CA CYS A 267 -25.24 -11.64 -15.88
C CYS A 267 -25.62 -11.74 -14.40
N ALA A 268 -25.88 -10.61 -13.73
CA ALA A 268 -26.37 -10.66 -12.36
C ALA A 268 -27.25 -9.46 -11.96
N SER A 269 -28.09 -9.71 -10.96
CA SER A 269 -28.63 -8.72 -10.04
C SER A 269 -28.46 -9.26 -8.62
N GLY A 270 -27.38 -8.85 -7.95
CA GLY A 270 -27.13 -9.27 -6.57
C GLY A 270 -28.28 -8.89 -5.62
N LYS A 271 -28.92 -7.73 -5.85
CA LYS A 271 -30.06 -7.26 -5.07
C LYS A 271 -31.28 -8.22 -5.18
N ARG A 272 -31.54 -8.72 -6.37
CA ARG A 272 -32.66 -9.62 -6.66
C ARG A 272 -32.29 -11.11 -6.57
N ASP A 273 -31.05 -11.42 -6.23
CA ASP A 273 -30.52 -12.78 -6.18
C ASP A 273 -30.61 -13.54 -7.52
N ILE A 274 -30.32 -12.80 -8.59
CA ILE A 274 -30.31 -13.36 -9.94
C ILE A 274 -28.85 -13.59 -10.34
N GLY A 275 -28.50 -14.83 -10.70
CA GLY A 275 -27.19 -15.19 -11.24
C GLY A 275 -26.16 -15.70 -10.22
N ALA A 276 -26.30 -15.47 -8.91
CA ALA A 276 -25.31 -15.85 -7.89
C ALA A 276 -25.02 -17.36 -7.87
N LYS A 277 -26.05 -18.22 -7.84
CA LYS A 277 -25.90 -19.70 -7.88
C LYS A 277 -25.13 -20.17 -9.11
N ARG A 278 -25.49 -19.65 -10.29
CA ARG A 278 -24.85 -20.08 -11.53
C ARG A 278 -23.40 -19.61 -11.63
N LEU A 279 -23.09 -18.44 -11.09
CA LEU A 279 -21.72 -17.96 -10.94
C LEU A 279 -20.92 -18.89 -10.01
N MET A 280 -21.46 -19.28 -8.85
CA MET A 280 -20.80 -20.23 -7.94
C MET A 280 -20.56 -21.58 -8.62
N GLU A 281 -21.53 -22.11 -9.37
CA GLU A 281 -21.38 -23.36 -10.15
C GLU A 281 -20.21 -23.25 -11.15
N PHE A 282 -20.09 -22.14 -11.85
CA PHE A 282 -19.01 -21.91 -12.79
C PHE A 282 -17.64 -21.80 -12.07
N ILE A 283 -17.57 -21.05 -10.98
CA ILE A 283 -16.34 -20.92 -10.17
C ILE A 283 -15.87 -22.30 -9.70
N ILE A 284 -16.77 -23.12 -9.19
CA ILE A 284 -16.45 -24.47 -8.71
C ILE A 284 -15.89 -25.34 -9.85
N ASN A 285 -16.50 -25.31 -11.03
CA ASN A 285 -16.18 -26.21 -12.12
C ASN A 285 -15.03 -25.71 -13.02
N VAL A 286 -14.83 -24.39 -13.14
CA VAL A 286 -13.91 -23.80 -14.13
C VAL A 286 -12.78 -23.01 -13.48
N ALA A 287 -13.03 -22.23 -12.42
CA ALA A 287 -11.99 -21.42 -11.82
C ALA A 287 -10.88 -22.28 -11.17
N PRO A 288 -9.60 -21.83 -11.23
CA PRO A 288 -8.53 -22.52 -10.54
C PRO A 288 -8.80 -22.55 -9.02
N GLY A 289 -8.48 -23.67 -8.39
CA GLY A 289 -8.42 -23.79 -6.94
C GLY A 289 -6.96 -23.87 -6.45
N PRO A 290 -6.72 -24.01 -5.15
CA PRO A 290 -5.39 -23.92 -4.54
C PRO A 290 -4.32 -24.81 -5.19
N ILE A 291 -4.68 -26.02 -5.63
CA ILE A 291 -3.73 -26.96 -6.26
C ILE A 291 -3.34 -26.55 -7.69
N LYS A 292 -4.23 -25.86 -8.39
CA LYS A 292 -4.04 -25.48 -9.80
C LYS A 292 -3.64 -24.00 -9.98
N ALA A 293 -3.81 -23.20 -8.95
CA ALA A 293 -3.29 -21.83 -8.90
C ALA A 293 -1.76 -21.85 -8.78
N PRO A 294 -1.05 -20.78 -9.19
CA PRO A 294 0.37 -20.65 -8.95
C PRO A 294 0.73 -20.88 -7.49
N ALA A 295 1.76 -21.70 -7.25
CA ALA A 295 2.25 -21.97 -5.89
C ALA A 295 2.76 -20.70 -5.22
N PHE A 296 2.70 -20.67 -3.89
CA PHE A 296 3.32 -19.58 -3.14
C PHE A 296 4.83 -19.66 -3.26
N ARG A 297 5.49 -18.51 -3.31
CA ARG A 297 6.95 -18.43 -3.31
C ARG A 297 7.49 -18.28 -1.90
N ASN A 298 8.53 -19.04 -1.60
CA ASN A 298 9.35 -18.87 -0.42
C ASN A 298 10.35 -17.72 -0.64
N VAL A 299 10.85 -17.10 0.42
CA VAL A 299 11.83 -16.00 0.33
C VAL A 299 13.14 -16.39 -0.34
N ASP A 300 13.49 -17.67 -0.34
CA ASP A 300 14.65 -18.23 -1.07
C ASP A 300 14.38 -18.51 -2.57
N GLY A 301 13.16 -18.23 -3.05
CA GLY A 301 12.71 -18.45 -4.43
C GLY A 301 12.10 -19.84 -4.69
N GLY A 302 12.06 -20.73 -3.70
CA GLY A 302 11.41 -22.04 -3.79
C GLY A 302 9.89 -21.92 -3.90
N GLU A 303 9.24 -22.91 -4.49
CA GLU A 303 7.77 -22.98 -4.57
C GLU A 303 7.20 -23.79 -3.39
N VAL A 304 6.12 -23.31 -2.81
CA VAL A 304 5.37 -23.97 -1.75
C VAL A 304 3.96 -24.30 -2.27
N PRO A 305 3.75 -25.55 -2.77
CA PRO A 305 2.47 -25.96 -3.32
C PRO A 305 1.42 -26.21 -2.23
N ALA A 306 0.15 -26.11 -2.60
CA ALA A 306 -0.97 -26.42 -1.71
C ALA A 306 -1.12 -27.97 -1.59
N ASP A 307 -0.32 -28.59 -0.75
CA ASP A 307 -0.34 -30.01 -0.44
C ASP A 307 -0.64 -30.23 1.05
N SER A 308 -1.76 -30.88 1.35
CA SER A 308 -2.20 -31.17 2.73
C SER A 308 -1.30 -32.15 3.49
N LYS A 309 -0.40 -32.86 2.80
CA LYS A 309 0.56 -33.80 3.40
C LYS A 309 1.94 -33.17 3.66
N ALA A 310 2.18 -31.97 3.13
CA ALA A 310 3.44 -31.24 3.32
C ALA A 310 3.51 -30.64 4.74
N PRO A 311 4.69 -30.15 5.17
CA PRO A 311 4.80 -29.40 6.41
C PRO A 311 3.86 -28.20 6.45
N THR A 312 3.25 -27.96 7.64
CA THR A 312 2.28 -26.87 7.82
C THR A 312 2.94 -25.51 7.66
N ALA A 313 2.34 -24.66 6.84
CA ALA A 313 2.68 -23.25 6.72
C ALA A 313 1.41 -22.39 6.55
N LEU A 314 1.30 -21.37 7.39
CA LEU A 314 0.22 -20.38 7.36
C LEU A 314 0.80 -19.04 6.95
N PHE A 315 0.21 -18.38 5.96
CA PHE A 315 0.56 -17.03 5.61
C PHE A 315 -0.47 -16.05 6.19
N VAL A 316 -0.02 -15.14 7.05
CA VAL A 316 -0.85 -14.13 7.70
C VAL A 316 -0.99 -12.93 6.78
N PHE A 317 -2.20 -12.68 6.30
CA PHE A 317 -2.48 -11.63 5.33
C PHE A 317 -3.31 -10.44 5.88
N LYS A 318 -3.92 -10.62 7.07
CA LYS A 318 -4.69 -9.57 7.73
C LYS A 318 -4.64 -9.76 9.24
N SER A 319 -4.54 -8.65 9.95
CA SER A 319 -4.69 -8.57 11.41
C SER A 319 -5.80 -7.56 11.73
N ALA A 320 -6.58 -7.80 12.77
CA ALA A 320 -7.61 -6.89 13.24
C ALA A 320 -7.72 -6.98 14.76
N VAL A 321 -8.20 -5.94 15.38
CA VAL A 321 -8.50 -5.94 16.82
C VAL A 321 -9.99 -5.74 17.01
N GLU A 322 -10.65 -6.74 17.59
CA GLU A 322 -12.07 -6.65 17.86
C GLU A 322 -12.36 -6.45 19.35
N PRO A 323 -13.37 -5.64 19.69
CA PRO A 323 -13.84 -5.53 21.07
C PRO A 323 -14.18 -6.93 21.61
N HIS A 324 -13.77 -7.21 22.85
CA HIS A 324 -14.02 -8.46 23.60
C HIS A 324 -13.24 -9.70 23.17
N LEU A 325 -12.65 -9.73 21.97
CA LEU A 325 -11.85 -10.88 21.49
C LEU A 325 -10.34 -10.58 21.46
N GLY A 326 -10.00 -9.31 21.37
CA GLY A 326 -8.62 -8.88 21.21
C GLY A 326 -8.11 -9.03 19.77
N GLU A 327 -6.84 -9.34 19.66
CA GLU A 327 -6.18 -9.49 18.35
C GLU A 327 -6.65 -10.76 17.64
N MET A 328 -7.09 -10.56 16.39
CA MET A 328 -7.45 -11.61 15.45
C MET A 328 -6.44 -11.66 14.32
N THR A 329 -6.00 -12.85 13.98
CA THR A 329 -5.04 -13.10 12.91
C THR A 329 -5.69 -13.96 11.83
N PHE A 330 -5.82 -13.38 10.64
CA PHE A 330 -6.38 -14.03 9.45
C PHE A 330 -5.24 -14.62 8.62
N PHE A 331 -5.40 -15.85 8.20
CA PHE A 331 -4.38 -16.56 7.45
C PHE A 331 -4.96 -17.44 6.35
N ARG A 332 -4.12 -17.74 5.36
CA ARG A 332 -4.33 -18.84 4.43
C ARG A 332 -3.40 -19.99 4.82
N VAL A 333 -3.93 -21.20 4.87
CA VAL A 333 -3.13 -22.42 4.97
C VAL A 333 -2.46 -22.62 3.62
N VAL A 334 -1.15 -22.37 3.54
CA VAL A 334 -0.41 -22.47 2.29
C VAL A 334 -0.08 -23.93 1.99
N SER A 335 0.39 -24.66 2.99
CA SER A 335 0.69 -26.09 2.91
C SER A 335 0.38 -26.80 4.21
N GLY A 336 0.24 -28.10 4.16
CA GLY A 336 -0.06 -28.92 5.33
C GLY A 336 -1.48 -28.76 5.85
N ARG A 337 -1.63 -28.97 7.13
CA ARG A 337 -2.87 -28.83 7.90
C ARG A 337 -2.60 -28.04 9.16
N VAL A 338 -3.58 -27.27 9.62
CA VAL A 338 -3.54 -26.63 10.93
C VAL A 338 -4.68 -27.12 11.78
N ALA A 339 -4.38 -27.47 13.04
CA ALA A 339 -5.36 -27.92 14.00
C ALA A 339 -5.30 -27.09 15.30
N GLU A 340 -6.41 -27.05 16.03
CA GLU A 340 -6.48 -26.46 17.37
C GLU A 340 -5.44 -27.11 18.30
N GLY A 341 -4.70 -26.30 19.03
CA GLY A 341 -3.63 -26.76 19.94
C GLY A 341 -2.25 -26.90 19.32
N MET A 342 -2.11 -26.81 17.97
CA MET A 342 -0.84 -26.94 17.27
C MET A 342 0.11 -25.78 17.62
N GLU A 343 1.40 -26.08 17.76
CA GLU A 343 2.47 -25.10 17.90
C GLU A 343 3.20 -24.91 16.59
N LEU A 344 3.34 -23.67 16.16
CA LEU A 344 4.06 -23.27 14.94
C LEU A 344 5.14 -22.24 15.31
N ILE A 345 6.11 -22.09 14.45
CA ILE A 345 7.19 -21.10 14.57
C ILE A 345 6.90 -19.93 13.65
N ASN A 346 6.97 -18.72 14.16
CA ASN A 346 6.97 -17.53 13.32
C ASN A 346 8.35 -17.45 12.63
N SER A 347 8.38 -17.65 11.31
CA SER A 347 9.61 -17.77 10.53
C SER A 347 10.51 -16.53 10.62
N LYS A 348 9.90 -15.35 10.75
CA LYS A 348 10.63 -14.08 10.83
C LYS A 348 11.23 -13.80 12.22
N THR A 349 10.49 -14.13 13.29
CA THR A 349 10.91 -13.80 14.67
C THR A 349 11.51 -14.97 15.44
N GLY A 350 11.32 -16.20 14.96
CA GLY A 350 11.71 -17.44 15.66
C GLY A 350 10.83 -17.81 16.87
N ASN A 351 9.81 -16.99 17.16
CA ASN A 351 8.94 -17.22 18.31
C ASN A 351 7.97 -18.37 18.08
N LYS A 352 7.71 -19.13 19.15
CA LYS A 352 6.67 -20.17 19.16
C LYS A 352 5.30 -19.54 19.36
N GLU A 353 4.37 -19.91 18.50
CA GLU A 353 2.97 -19.50 18.54
C GLU A 353 2.06 -20.72 18.64
N LYS A 354 1.10 -20.68 19.56
CA LYS A 354 0.13 -21.75 19.74
C LYS A 354 -1.21 -21.35 19.14
N ILE A 355 -1.73 -22.18 18.25
CA ILE A 355 -3.06 -22.02 17.67
C ILE A 355 -4.10 -22.46 18.69
N SER A 356 -4.59 -21.54 19.50
CA SER A 356 -5.51 -21.84 20.60
C SER A 356 -6.93 -22.13 20.15
N GLN A 357 -7.38 -21.49 19.10
CA GLN A 357 -8.71 -21.64 18.48
C GLN A 357 -8.63 -21.39 16.99
N LEU A 358 -9.48 -22.08 16.23
CA LEU A 358 -9.62 -21.90 14.78
C LEU A 358 -11.05 -21.54 14.41
N PHE A 359 -11.20 -20.61 13.47
CA PHE A 359 -12.50 -20.17 13.00
C PHE A 359 -12.54 -20.06 11.48
N ALA A 360 -13.62 -20.57 10.86
CA ALA A 360 -14.08 -20.11 9.57
C ALA A 360 -14.83 -18.79 9.78
N VAL A 361 -14.62 -17.82 8.88
CA VAL A 361 -15.11 -16.44 9.07
C VAL A 361 -16.17 -16.11 8.05
N ALA A 362 -17.28 -15.54 8.51
CA ALA A 362 -18.35 -14.99 7.70
C ALA A 362 -18.65 -13.54 8.15
N GLY A 363 -17.79 -12.61 7.76
CA GLY A 363 -17.87 -11.22 8.20
C GLY A 363 -17.74 -11.10 9.72
N LYS A 364 -18.76 -10.54 10.38
CA LYS A 364 -18.86 -10.48 11.84
C LYS A 364 -19.01 -11.86 12.49
N GLY A 365 -19.59 -12.81 11.76
CA GLY A 365 -19.88 -14.16 12.24
C GLY A 365 -18.65 -15.07 12.20
N ARG A 366 -18.57 -16.06 13.08
CA ARG A 366 -17.47 -17.02 13.16
C ARG A 366 -18.00 -18.41 13.50
N VAL A 367 -17.50 -19.40 12.81
CA VAL A 367 -17.80 -20.79 13.07
C VAL A 367 -16.53 -21.46 13.56
N LYS A 368 -16.56 -22.02 14.78
CA LYS A 368 -15.42 -22.74 15.32
C LYS A 368 -15.19 -24.02 14.53
N VAL A 369 -13.95 -24.28 14.14
CA VAL A 369 -13.53 -25.48 13.44
C VAL A 369 -12.36 -26.11 14.19
N THR A 370 -12.16 -27.42 14.03
CA THR A 370 -11.09 -28.17 14.72
C THR A 370 -9.81 -28.21 13.90
N GLU A 371 -9.93 -28.18 12.57
CA GLU A 371 -8.81 -28.22 11.64
C GLU A 371 -9.13 -27.52 10.33
N MET A 372 -8.09 -27.12 9.60
CA MET A 372 -8.15 -26.57 8.23
C MET A 372 -7.01 -27.14 7.40
N GLU A 373 -7.25 -27.33 6.10
CA GLU A 373 -6.29 -27.89 5.17
C GLU A 373 -5.67 -26.87 4.25
N ALA A 374 -4.59 -27.27 3.56
CA ALA A 374 -3.93 -26.46 2.54
C ALA A 374 -4.95 -25.85 1.56
N GLY A 375 -4.82 -24.56 1.31
CA GLY A 375 -5.72 -23.77 0.49
C GLY A 375 -6.82 -23.05 1.24
N ASP A 376 -7.17 -23.45 2.46
CA ASP A 376 -8.26 -22.83 3.21
C ASP A 376 -7.87 -21.49 3.85
N ILE A 377 -8.88 -20.64 4.08
CA ILE A 377 -8.74 -19.33 4.74
C ILE A 377 -9.51 -19.37 6.06
N GLY A 378 -8.84 -18.93 7.13
CA GLY A 378 -9.44 -18.86 8.44
C GLY A 378 -8.82 -17.82 9.33
N CYS A 379 -9.22 -17.81 10.57
CA CYS A 379 -8.59 -16.97 11.58
C CYS A 379 -8.33 -17.69 12.89
N THR A 380 -7.40 -17.14 13.66
CA THR A 380 -7.11 -17.52 15.03
C THR A 380 -7.04 -16.29 15.92
N VAL A 381 -7.01 -16.49 17.23
CA VAL A 381 -6.94 -15.42 18.22
C VAL A 381 -5.78 -15.65 19.19
N LYS A 382 -5.38 -14.60 19.89
CA LYS A 382 -4.39 -14.65 21.00
C LYS A 382 -2.99 -15.11 20.58
N LEU A 383 -2.55 -14.82 19.35
CA LEU A 383 -1.14 -14.92 19.01
C LEU A 383 -0.35 -13.80 19.71
N LYS A 384 0.89 -14.09 20.14
CA LYS A 384 1.66 -13.18 20.99
C LYS A 384 2.43 -12.10 20.24
N GLY A 385 2.72 -12.31 18.98
CA GLY A 385 3.59 -11.37 18.25
C GLY A 385 3.59 -11.55 16.74
N THR A 386 2.66 -12.30 16.20
CA THR A 386 2.53 -12.52 14.76
C THR A 386 1.75 -11.40 14.09
N ARG A 387 2.27 -10.88 12.98
CA ARG A 387 1.75 -9.72 12.25
C ARG A 387 1.42 -10.09 10.81
N THR A 388 0.66 -9.22 10.14
CA THR A 388 0.46 -9.28 8.69
C THR A 388 1.81 -9.38 7.97
N ASN A 389 1.89 -10.13 6.88
CA ASN A 389 3.11 -10.45 6.13
C ASN A 389 4.09 -11.40 6.82
N GLN A 390 3.65 -12.15 7.83
CA GLN A 390 4.50 -13.15 8.47
C GLN A 390 3.98 -14.56 8.20
N THR A 391 4.89 -15.52 8.28
CA THR A 391 4.60 -16.94 8.10
C THR A 391 4.71 -17.66 9.44
N LEU A 392 3.71 -18.46 9.76
CA LEU A 392 3.77 -19.46 10.83
C LEU A 392 4.01 -20.83 10.21
N ALA A 393 5.09 -21.49 10.53
CA ALA A 393 5.46 -22.75 9.89
C ALA A 393 5.83 -23.84 10.93
N ALA A 394 5.75 -25.09 10.50
CA ALA A 394 6.22 -26.23 11.29
C ALA A 394 7.71 -26.09 11.61
N ALA A 395 8.10 -26.46 12.82
CA ALA A 395 9.49 -26.38 13.25
C ALA A 395 10.44 -27.11 12.28
N GLY A 396 11.50 -26.44 11.86
CA GLY A 396 12.51 -27.01 10.96
C GLY A 396 12.09 -27.13 9.50
N SER A 397 10.91 -26.63 9.09
CA SER A 397 10.47 -26.69 7.69
C SER A 397 11.21 -25.74 6.74
N GLY A 398 11.81 -24.65 7.25
CA GLY A 398 12.47 -23.63 6.45
C GLY A 398 11.51 -22.78 5.58
N ILE A 399 10.20 -22.87 5.81
CA ILE A 399 9.21 -22.16 5.01
C ILE A 399 9.03 -20.74 5.56
N GLU A 400 9.27 -19.74 4.72
CA GLU A 400 8.95 -18.34 4.94
C GLU A 400 8.39 -17.76 3.63
N ILE A 401 7.10 -17.50 3.58
CA ILE A 401 6.42 -17.04 2.36
C ILE A 401 6.81 -15.60 2.04
N GLU A 402 7.09 -15.36 0.77
CA GLU A 402 7.39 -14.01 0.24
C GLU A 402 6.29 -13.01 0.66
N PRO A 403 6.65 -11.89 1.31
CA PRO A 403 5.68 -10.94 1.83
C PRO A 403 4.93 -10.19 0.72
N ILE A 404 3.76 -9.65 1.05
CA ILE A 404 3.01 -8.73 0.20
C ILE A 404 3.82 -7.44 0.06
N LYS A 405 4.01 -7.00 -1.18
CA LYS A 405 4.55 -5.66 -1.48
C LYS A 405 3.40 -4.68 -1.52
N PHE A 406 3.17 -4.02 -0.40
CA PHE A 406 2.15 -2.97 -0.34
C PHE A 406 2.57 -1.75 -1.16
N PRO A 407 1.60 -0.98 -1.69
CA PRO A 407 1.90 0.24 -2.41
C PRO A 407 2.46 1.31 -1.47
N GLU A 408 3.39 2.11 -1.99
CA GLU A 408 3.92 3.25 -1.26
C GLU A 408 2.81 4.25 -0.91
N PRO A 409 2.87 4.89 0.26
CA PRO A 409 1.87 5.87 0.65
C PRO A 409 1.93 7.12 -0.23
N ARG A 410 0.74 7.66 -0.55
CA ARG A 410 0.56 8.80 -1.45
C ARG A 410 0.15 10.09 -0.74
N TYR A 411 -0.23 10.01 0.52
CA TYR A 411 -0.67 11.15 1.32
C TYR A 411 0.05 11.19 2.66
N ARG A 412 0.56 12.36 3.05
CA ARG A 412 1.28 12.61 4.30
C ARG A 412 0.61 13.72 5.09
N ALA A 413 0.49 13.53 6.40
CA ALA A 413 0.06 14.55 7.34
C ALA A 413 0.87 14.45 8.64
N ALA A 414 1.13 15.58 9.28
CA ALA A 414 1.55 15.60 10.66
C ALA A 414 0.32 15.48 11.56
N VAL A 415 0.46 14.82 12.69
CA VAL A 415 -0.63 14.59 13.64
C VAL A 415 -0.19 14.99 15.05
N ARG A 416 -1.13 15.58 15.79
CA ARG A 416 -0.98 15.84 17.23
C ARG A 416 -2.30 15.63 17.96
N SER A 417 -2.24 15.32 19.23
CA SER A 417 -3.42 15.38 20.09
C SER A 417 -3.87 16.83 20.31
N VAL A 418 -5.16 17.04 20.37
CA VAL A 418 -5.73 18.36 20.74
C VAL A 418 -5.49 18.64 22.22
N LYS A 419 -5.49 17.61 23.07
CA LYS A 419 -5.24 17.71 24.50
C LYS A 419 -3.79 17.41 24.84
N THR A 420 -3.18 18.26 25.65
CA THR A 420 -1.81 18.03 26.15
C THR A 420 -1.73 16.79 27.03
N GLY A 421 -0.64 16.02 26.89
CA GLY A 421 -0.37 14.82 27.69
C GLY A 421 -0.97 13.52 27.14
N GLU A 422 -1.61 13.53 25.97
CA GLU A 422 -2.14 12.33 25.31
C GLU A 422 -1.19 11.76 24.23
N ASP A 423 0.02 12.30 24.07
CA ASP A 423 0.93 11.94 22.97
C ASP A 423 1.37 10.47 23.03
N GLU A 424 1.64 9.92 24.21
CA GLU A 424 2.01 8.51 24.38
C GLU A 424 0.87 7.59 23.94
N LYS A 425 -0.36 7.86 24.42
CA LYS A 425 -1.55 7.11 24.02
C LYS A 425 -1.84 7.23 22.52
N LEU A 426 -1.64 8.43 21.95
CA LEU A 426 -1.75 8.62 20.50
C LEU A 426 -0.74 7.77 19.75
N GLY A 427 0.52 7.72 20.20
CA GLY A 427 1.57 6.88 19.62
C GLY A 427 1.21 5.39 19.62
N GLU A 428 0.67 4.88 20.72
CA GLU A 428 0.18 3.49 20.82
C GLU A 428 -0.95 3.19 19.83
N LEU A 429 -1.92 4.10 19.72
CA LEU A 429 -3.06 3.95 18.81
C LEU A 429 -2.66 4.01 17.34
N LEU A 430 -1.72 4.88 16.99
CA LEU A 430 -1.17 4.96 15.64
C LEU A 430 -0.37 3.69 15.27
N ASN A 431 0.41 3.15 16.20
CA ASN A 431 1.09 1.87 16.01
C ASN A 431 0.11 0.71 15.84
N ARG A 432 -1.02 0.75 16.56
CA ARG A 432 -2.10 -0.21 16.38
C ARG A 432 -2.75 -0.07 14.99
N ALA A 433 -2.98 1.15 14.52
CA ALA A 433 -3.51 1.39 13.18
C ALA A 433 -2.58 0.82 12.09
N HIS A 434 -1.27 1.01 12.21
CA HIS A 434 -0.27 0.37 11.34
C HIS A 434 -0.31 -1.16 11.41
N PHE A 435 -0.55 -1.72 12.58
CA PHE A 435 -0.68 -3.17 12.76
C PHE A 435 -1.90 -3.73 12.02
N GLU A 436 -3.02 -3.03 12.06
CA GLU A 436 -4.27 -3.43 11.39
C GLU A 436 -4.21 -3.15 9.88
N ASP A 437 -3.61 -2.04 9.47
CA ASP A 437 -3.40 -1.65 8.07
C ASP A 437 -1.93 -1.27 7.81
N PRO A 438 -1.13 -2.18 7.23
CA PRO A 438 0.28 -1.92 6.92
C PRO A 438 0.54 -0.78 5.91
N THR A 439 -0.50 -0.28 5.23
CA THR A 439 -0.39 0.88 4.33
C THR A 439 -0.49 2.22 5.05
N ILE A 440 -0.83 2.22 6.34
CA ILE A 440 -0.67 3.36 7.23
C ILE A 440 0.74 3.31 7.83
N LEU A 441 1.60 4.23 7.44
CA LEU A 441 2.94 4.34 8.01
C LEU A 441 2.99 5.46 9.05
N VAL A 442 3.67 5.20 10.15
CA VAL A 442 3.82 6.13 11.26
C VAL A 442 5.29 6.34 11.57
N GLU A 443 5.73 7.58 11.57
CA GLU A 443 7.11 7.95 11.82
C GLU A 443 7.18 9.15 12.78
N TYR A 444 8.00 9.07 13.82
CA TYR A 444 8.35 10.24 14.62
C TYR A 444 9.62 10.88 14.09
N SER A 445 9.51 12.05 13.50
CA SER A 445 10.65 12.85 13.08
C SER A 445 11.24 13.62 14.27
N LYS A 446 12.40 13.17 14.74
CA LYS A 446 13.13 13.86 15.83
C LYS A 446 13.56 15.28 15.42
N GLU A 447 13.95 15.45 14.16
CA GLU A 447 14.36 16.73 13.58
C GLU A 447 13.22 17.74 13.61
N LEU A 448 12.04 17.33 13.12
CA LEU A 448 10.88 18.21 13.00
C LEU A 448 10.04 18.26 14.28
N LYS A 449 10.34 17.38 15.25
CA LYS A 449 9.55 17.15 16.47
C LYS A 449 8.07 16.96 16.17
N GLN A 450 7.79 16.11 15.15
CA GLN A 450 6.45 15.83 14.69
C GLN A 450 6.25 14.33 14.47
N THR A 451 5.05 13.84 14.81
CA THR A 451 4.57 12.54 14.37
C THR A 451 3.96 12.69 13.00
N ILE A 452 4.47 11.96 12.03
CA ILE A 452 4.01 11.96 10.63
C ILE A 452 3.28 10.66 10.37
N VAL A 453 2.08 10.77 9.84
CA VAL A 453 1.26 9.64 9.38
C VAL A 453 1.12 9.71 7.87
N GLN A 454 1.30 8.58 7.22
CA GLN A 454 1.22 8.46 5.77
C GLN A 454 0.19 7.39 5.42
N GLY A 455 -0.56 7.58 4.34
CA GLY A 455 -1.59 6.65 3.87
C GLY A 455 -1.79 6.75 2.36
N GLN A 456 -2.77 6.03 1.83
CA GLN A 456 -3.00 5.94 0.40
C GLN A 456 -3.74 7.17 -0.19
N GLY A 457 -4.47 7.91 0.65
CA GLY A 457 -5.17 9.12 0.25
C GLY A 457 -5.65 9.91 1.46
N GLU A 458 -6.21 11.09 1.20
CA GLU A 458 -6.75 11.96 2.25
C GLU A 458 -7.93 11.29 2.99
N HIS A 459 -8.79 10.58 2.24
CA HIS A 459 -9.93 9.88 2.83
C HIS A 459 -9.48 8.74 3.75
N HIS A 460 -8.38 8.04 3.41
CA HIS A 460 -7.80 7.01 4.27
C HIS A 460 -7.42 7.57 5.66
N LEU A 461 -6.73 8.72 5.71
CA LEU A 461 -6.38 9.34 6.98
C LEU A 461 -7.58 9.98 7.70
N ASN A 462 -8.62 10.40 6.96
CA ASN A 462 -9.87 10.86 7.57
C ASN A 462 -10.62 9.72 8.30
N ILE A 463 -10.56 8.50 7.78
CA ILE A 463 -11.09 7.32 8.48
C ILE A 463 -10.30 7.06 9.76
N LEU A 464 -8.97 7.11 9.71
CA LEU A 464 -8.14 6.99 10.91
C LEU A 464 -8.47 8.08 11.95
N LYS A 465 -8.65 9.34 11.52
CA LYS A 465 -9.08 10.43 12.41
C LYS A 465 -10.41 10.12 13.07
N TRP A 466 -11.37 9.63 12.30
CA TRP A 466 -12.69 9.24 12.81
C TRP A 466 -12.58 8.13 13.87
N GLN A 467 -11.76 7.10 13.62
CA GLN A 467 -11.53 6.00 14.57
C GLN A 467 -10.91 6.51 15.89
N LEU A 468 -9.88 7.36 15.79
CA LEU A 468 -9.24 7.95 16.97
C LEU A 468 -10.25 8.75 17.82
N ALA A 469 -11.09 9.55 17.18
CA ALA A 469 -12.08 10.37 17.88
C ALA A 469 -13.24 9.53 18.44
N ASN A 470 -13.85 8.66 17.64
CA ASN A 470 -15.10 8.00 17.99
C ASN A 470 -14.91 6.69 18.76
N GLN A 471 -13.94 5.87 18.36
CA GLN A 471 -13.67 4.58 19.00
C GLN A 471 -12.70 4.70 20.19
N ASN A 472 -11.62 5.48 20.01
CA ASN A 472 -10.56 5.60 21.00
C ASN A 472 -10.66 6.80 21.94
N LYS A 473 -11.62 7.73 21.65
CA LYS A 473 -11.88 8.94 22.46
C LYS A 473 -10.63 9.84 22.57
N ILE A 474 -9.89 9.99 21.47
CA ILE A 474 -8.80 10.94 21.32
C ILE A 474 -9.08 11.86 20.14
N ASP A 475 -9.19 13.14 20.41
CA ASP A 475 -9.30 14.17 19.38
C ASP A 475 -7.92 14.53 18.85
N VAL A 476 -7.77 14.49 17.52
CA VAL A 476 -6.50 14.77 16.84
C VAL A 476 -6.68 15.83 15.75
N GLU A 477 -5.60 16.57 15.53
CA GLU A 477 -5.48 17.49 14.43
C GLU A 477 -4.46 16.96 13.41
N PHE A 478 -4.86 16.89 12.13
CA PHE A 478 -3.97 16.63 11.00
C PHE A 478 -3.63 17.97 10.32
N PHE A 479 -2.36 18.18 10.05
CA PHE A 479 -1.86 19.41 9.42
C PHE A 479 -0.69 19.10 8.48
N ALA A 480 -0.25 20.13 7.71
CA ALA A 480 0.87 19.97 6.80
C ALA A 480 2.17 19.66 7.56
N PRO A 481 2.90 18.59 7.22
CA PRO A 481 4.19 18.31 7.83
C PRO A 481 5.18 19.45 7.54
N LYS A 482 6.03 19.78 8.51
CA LYS A 482 7.16 20.65 8.27
C LYS A 482 8.09 20.01 7.22
N ILE A 483 8.75 20.85 6.45
CA ILE A 483 9.73 20.39 5.45
C ILE A 483 11.12 20.29 6.11
N PRO A 484 11.82 19.15 5.96
CA PRO A 484 13.15 18.99 6.50
C PRO A 484 14.17 19.72 5.62
N TYR A 485 14.22 21.04 5.73
CA TYR A 485 15.23 21.86 5.04
C TYR A 485 16.64 21.52 5.51
N ARG A 486 17.64 21.88 4.71
CA ARG A 486 19.06 21.80 5.05
C ARG A 486 19.70 23.16 4.86
N GLU A 487 20.83 23.36 5.50
CA GLU A 487 21.66 24.56 5.33
C GLU A 487 23.00 24.19 4.73
N THR A 488 23.52 25.04 3.89
CA THR A 488 24.86 24.91 3.31
C THR A 488 25.46 26.29 3.08
N ILE A 489 26.71 26.32 2.62
CA ILE A 489 27.42 27.53 2.28
C ILE A 489 27.85 27.54 0.82
N THR A 490 28.09 28.71 0.25
CA THR A 490 28.46 28.85 -1.17
C THR A 490 29.84 29.50 -1.39
N LYS A 491 30.46 30.04 -0.34
CA LYS A 491 31.72 30.75 -0.44
C LYS A 491 32.69 30.28 0.65
N VAL A 492 33.96 30.45 0.40
CA VAL A 492 35.01 30.32 1.42
C VAL A 492 34.89 31.49 2.39
N ALA A 493 34.97 31.23 3.68
CA ALA A 493 35.00 32.23 4.71
C ALA A 493 35.90 31.82 5.88
N ALA A 494 36.48 32.79 6.53
CA ALA A 494 37.29 32.58 7.73
C ALA A 494 36.68 33.33 8.93
N ALA A 495 36.79 32.72 10.08
CA ALA A 495 36.48 33.36 11.35
C ALA A 495 37.31 32.76 12.48
N ASP A 496 37.40 33.53 13.53
CA ASP A 496 37.99 33.13 14.79
C ASP A 496 37.03 33.39 15.93
N TYR A 497 37.17 32.65 17.00
CA TYR A 497 36.42 32.90 18.22
C TYR A 497 37.26 32.55 19.45
N ARG A 498 37.28 33.49 20.42
CA ARG A 498 37.91 33.32 21.71
C ARG A 498 36.85 33.09 22.79
N HIS A 499 36.83 31.88 23.34
CA HIS A 499 36.07 31.60 24.54
C HIS A 499 36.89 31.91 25.77
N LYS A 500 36.45 32.87 26.58
CA LYS A 500 37.05 33.21 27.86
C LYS A 500 35.98 33.41 28.91
N LYS A 501 36.02 32.60 29.97
CA LYS A 501 35.11 32.76 31.12
C LYS A 501 35.92 32.61 32.41
N GLN A 502 35.76 33.51 33.31
CA GLN A 502 36.46 33.53 34.63
C GLN A 502 35.39 33.64 35.71
N SER A 503 35.17 32.55 36.45
CA SER A 503 34.20 32.49 37.54
C SER A 503 34.85 31.69 38.67
N GLY A 504 35.45 32.36 39.67
CA GLY A 504 35.99 31.84 40.92
C GLY A 504 36.54 30.40 40.88
N GLY A 505 37.83 30.23 40.57
CA GLY A 505 38.47 28.92 40.40
C GLY A 505 39.22 28.80 39.06
N ALA A 506 39.42 27.60 38.54
CA ALA A 506 40.01 27.37 37.21
C ALA A 506 39.18 28.03 36.14
N GLY A 507 39.76 28.94 35.33
CA GLY A 507 39.08 29.64 34.23
C GLY A 507 38.77 28.71 33.03
N GLN A 508 38.07 29.24 32.04
CA GLN A 508 37.85 28.59 30.75
C GLN A 508 38.52 29.46 29.66
N PHE A 509 39.41 28.89 28.87
CA PHE A 509 40.06 29.57 27.76
C PHE A 509 40.27 28.66 26.57
N GLY A 510 39.88 29.12 25.38
CA GLY A 510 40.17 28.45 24.11
C GLY A 510 39.95 29.44 22.96
N GLU A 511 40.88 29.53 22.04
CA GLU A 511 40.75 30.35 20.84
C GLU A 511 40.98 29.47 19.61
N VAL A 512 40.07 29.52 18.64
CA VAL A 512 40.11 28.71 17.42
C VAL A 512 39.94 29.60 16.22
N TRP A 513 40.83 29.45 15.25
CA TRP A 513 40.80 30.11 13.95
C TRP A 513 40.50 29.06 12.88
N MET A 514 39.50 29.27 12.06
CA MET A 514 39.10 28.31 11.03
C MET A 514 38.72 28.96 9.72
N ILE A 515 38.88 28.19 8.65
CA ILE A 515 38.33 28.45 7.33
C ILE A 515 37.24 27.40 7.08
N ILE A 516 36.13 27.82 6.51
CA ILE A 516 35.11 26.91 6.02
C ILE A 516 34.85 27.14 4.54
N GLU A 517 34.50 26.09 3.84
CA GLU A 517 34.17 26.11 2.41
C GLU A 517 33.15 25.04 2.03
N PRO A 518 32.40 25.22 0.91
CA PRO A 518 31.54 24.19 0.40
C PRO A 518 32.34 22.92 0.10
N TYR A 519 31.81 21.77 0.47
CA TYR A 519 32.40 20.47 0.18
C TYR A 519 31.61 19.74 -0.92
N PHE A 520 32.32 19.10 -1.85
CA PHE A 520 31.82 18.15 -2.80
C PHE A 520 32.78 16.96 -2.94
N GLU A 521 32.23 15.81 -3.29
CA GLU A 521 33.02 14.58 -3.41
C GLU A 521 34.08 14.69 -4.51
N GLY A 522 35.28 14.23 -4.21
CA GLY A 522 36.44 14.38 -5.14
C GLY A 522 37.10 15.74 -5.10
N MET A 523 36.72 16.64 -4.20
CA MET A 523 37.37 17.92 -4.01
C MET A 523 38.81 17.73 -3.60
N PRO A 524 39.81 18.46 -4.21
CA PRO A 524 41.21 18.38 -3.84
C PRO A 524 41.44 18.81 -2.41
N ASP A 525 42.52 18.34 -1.79
CA ASP A 525 42.90 18.74 -0.44
C ASP A 525 43.13 20.23 -0.37
N PRO A 526 42.82 20.87 0.79
CA PRO A 526 43.00 22.30 0.98
C PRO A 526 44.47 22.67 0.98
N GLY A 527 44.86 23.72 0.25
CA GLY A 527 46.26 24.15 0.15
C GLY A 527 46.46 25.64 0.29
N LYS A 528 45.78 26.45 -0.51
CA LYS A 528 45.94 27.92 -0.49
C LYS A 528 44.60 28.59 -0.37
N TYR A 529 44.50 29.55 0.53
CA TYR A 529 43.34 30.38 0.75
C TYR A 529 43.68 31.86 0.75
N LYS A 530 42.75 32.70 0.36
CA LYS A 530 42.86 34.14 0.51
C LYS A 530 41.97 34.60 1.66
N VAL A 531 42.56 35.00 2.80
CA VAL A 531 41.85 35.45 4.00
C VAL A 531 42.23 36.88 4.27
N ASP A 532 41.27 37.79 4.34
CA ASP A 532 41.46 39.24 4.58
C ASP A 532 42.54 39.87 3.68
N GLY A 533 42.56 39.47 2.41
CA GLY A 533 43.50 39.98 1.41
C GLY A 533 44.92 39.37 1.46
N LYS A 534 45.17 38.46 2.39
CA LYS A 534 46.46 37.76 2.53
C LYS A 534 46.38 36.33 2.02
N ASP A 535 47.39 35.89 1.29
CA ASP A 535 47.51 34.49 0.87
C ASP A 535 47.99 33.64 2.05
N LEU A 536 47.18 32.63 2.40
CA LEU A 536 47.46 31.67 3.45
C LEU A 536 47.73 30.30 2.82
N VAL A 537 48.93 29.78 3.01
CA VAL A 537 49.31 28.43 2.56
C VAL A 537 49.22 27.48 3.75
N LEU A 538 48.36 26.48 3.65
CA LEU A 538 48.12 25.54 4.73
C LEU A 538 48.76 24.18 4.42
N ASN A 539 49.36 23.59 5.45
CA ASN A 539 49.86 22.22 5.41
C ASN A 539 48.94 21.35 6.30
N ILE A 540 48.12 20.51 5.68
CA ILE A 540 47.15 19.67 6.39
C ILE A 540 47.89 18.54 7.11
N LYS A 541 47.71 18.44 8.41
CA LYS A 541 48.26 17.41 9.28
C LYS A 541 47.35 16.23 9.47
N THR A 542 46.07 16.52 9.65
CA THR A 542 45.04 15.50 9.83
C THR A 542 43.79 15.86 9.01
N LYS A 543 43.12 14.84 8.44
CA LYS A 543 41.88 14.97 7.73
C LYS A 543 40.93 13.86 8.20
N GLU A 544 39.73 14.23 8.60
CA GLU A 544 38.69 13.33 9.03
C GLU A 544 37.41 13.61 8.22
N GLU A 545 36.85 12.58 7.58
CA GLU A 545 35.59 12.67 6.87
C GLU A 545 34.49 12.07 7.73
N VAL A 546 33.49 12.86 8.09
CA VAL A 546 32.36 12.46 8.91
C VAL A 546 31.11 12.40 8.05
N ALA A 547 30.56 11.21 7.89
CA ALA A 547 29.21 11.04 7.30
C ALA A 547 28.18 11.53 8.32
N LEU A 548 27.34 12.49 7.90
CA LEU A 548 26.34 13.09 8.79
C LEU A 548 25.11 12.20 8.89
N PRO A 549 24.54 11.98 10.09
CA PRO A 549 23.32 11.16 10.26
C PRO A 549 22.11 11.65 9.45
N TRP A 550 22.08 12.94 9.13
CA TRP A 550 21.03 13.61 8.33
C TRP A 550 21.38 13.76 6.85
N GLY A 551 22.40 13.05 6.39
CA GLY A 551 22.88 13.06 5.01
C GLY A 551 23.90 14.16 4.73
N GLY A 552 24.77 13.91 3.76
CA GLY A 552 25.93 14.76 3.44
C GLY A 552 27.15 14.46 4.29
N LYS A 553 28.20 15.30 4.15
CA LYS A 553 29.49 15.10 4.82
C LYS A 553 29.96 16.37 5.50
N LEU A 554 30.71 16.20 6.58
CA LEU A 554 31.62 17.20 7.17
C LEU A 554 33.04 16.68 6.97
N VAL A 555 33.91 17.50 6.36
CA VAL A 555 35.33 17.21 6.25
C VAL A 555 36.08 18.13 7.21
N PHE A 556 36.67 17.55 8.24
CA PHE A 556 37.42 18.28 9.26
C PHE A 556 38.92 18.11 9.04
N CYS A 557 39.62 19.23 8.87
CA CYS A 557 41.04 19.25 8.64
C CYS A 557 41.74 20.08 9.72
N SER A 558 42.91 19.64 10.14
CA SER A 558 43.80 20.42 11.00
C SER A 558 45.09 20.80 10.29
N ALA A 559 45.40 22.07 10.26
CA ALA A 559 46.66 22.65 9.74
C ALA A 559 47.41 23.43 10.83
N VAL A 560 47.09 23.25 12.11
CA VAL A 560 47.68 23.96 13.23
C VAL A 560 49.16 23.66 13.33
N VAL A 561 50.00 24.72 13.40
CA VAL A 561 51.46 24.66 13.52
C VAL A 561 51.93 25.24 14.85
N GLY A 562 53.16 24.90 15.26
CA GLY A 562 53.81 25.50 16.43
C GLY A 562 53.18 25.20 17.80
N GLY A 563 52.24 24.20 17.88
CA GLY A 563 51.59 23.86 19.16
C GLY A 563 50.61 24.93 19.66
N ALA A 564 50.07 25.76 18.77
CA ALA A 564 49.11 26.82 19.11
C ALA A 564 47.82 26.21 19.76
N ILE A 565 47.41 25.02 19.32
CA ILE A 565 46.38 24.19 19.96
C ILE A 565 46.92 22.77 20.10
N ASP A 566 46.83 22.19 21.29
CA ASP A 566 47.21 20.79 21.52
C ASP A 566 46.26 19.86 20.74
N ALA A 567 46.82 18.85 20.08
CA ALA A 567 46.07 17.90 19.24
C ALA A 567 44.93 17.19 20.01
N ARG A 568 45.06 17.00 21.31
CA ARG A 568 44.01 16.40 22.17
C ARG A 568 42.69 17.18 22.16
N PHE A 569 42.71 18.47 21.81
CA PHE A 569 41.52 19.32 21.76
C PHE A 569 40.80 19.30 20.40
N MET A 570 41.41 18.72 19.35
CA MET A 570 40.76 18.62 18.02
C MET A 570 39.43 17.88 18.03
N PRO A 571 39.26 16.74 18.75
CA PRO A 571 37.96 16.08 18.85
C PRO A 571 36.89 16.95 19.53
N ALA A 572 37.27 17.78 20.51
CA ALA A 572 36.35 18.70 21.18
C ALA A 572 35.89 19.82 20.23
N ILE A 573 36.81 20.37 19.41
CA ILE A 573 36.47 21.35 18.37
C ILE A 573 35.50 20.75 17.35
N LEU A 574 35.81 19.56 16.83
CA LEU A 574 34.96 18.83 15.91
C LEU A 574 33.55 18.62 16.49
N LYS A 575 33.45 18.15 17.73
CA LYS A 575 32.17 17.97 18.44
C LYS A 575 31.38 19.28 18.53
N GLY A 576 32.04 20.41 18.83
CA GLY A 576 31.36 21.70 18.87
C GLY A 576 30.84 22.17 17.51
N ILE A 577 31.57 21.89 16.43
CA ILE A 577 31.14 22.15 15.05
C ILE A 577 29.93 21.30 14.71
N MET A 578 29.96 19.99 14.99
CA MET A 578 28.86 19.06 14.71
C MET A 578 27.59 19.46 15.46
N GLU A 579 27.71 19.83 16.74
CA GLU A 579 26.57 20.33 17.51
C GLU A 579 25.95 21.58 16.85
N LYS A 580 26.78 22.50 16.36
CA LYS A 580 26.26 23.69 15.68
C LYS A 580 25.67 23.40 14.32
N MET A 581 26.17 22.40 13.59
CA MET A 581 25.59 21.93 12.35
C MET A 581 24.21 21.26 12.59
N GLU A 582 24.06 20.53 13.69
CA GLU A 582 22.77 19.91 14.09
C GLU A 582 21.77 20.95 14.57
N GLU A 583 22.21 22.00 15.24
CA GLU A 583 21.34 23.11 15.66
C GLU A 583 20.89 23.99 14.50
N GLY A 584 21.60 24.00 13.37
CA GLY A 584 21.38 24.89 12.24
C GLY A 584 21.84 26.33 12.49
N PRO A 585 22.92 26.77 11.83
CA PRO A 585 23.46 28.13 12.07
C PRO A 585 22.60 29.27 11.55
N LEU A 586 21.67 29.01 10.58
CA LEU A 586 20.91 30.05 9.89
C LEU A 586 19.44 30.05 10.29
N THR A 587 18.74 28.91 10.18
CA THR A 587 17.29 28.77 10.41
C THR A 587 16.91 27.61 11.31
N GLY A 588 17.88 27.02 12.02
CA GLY A 588 17.63 25.84 12.83
C GLY A 588 17.53 24.54 12.04
N SER A 589 17.86 24.55 10.73
CA SER A 589 17.86 23.36 9.88
C SER A 589 19.26 22.77 9.82
N TYR A 590 19.40 21.45 9.79
CA TYR A 590 20.69 20.77 9.80
C TYR A 590 21.61 21.22 8.66
N ALA A 591 22.87 21.61 8.98
CA ALA A 591 23.85 22.00 7.98
C ALA A 591 24.58 20.77 7.41
N ARG A 592 25.01 20.84 6.13
CA ARG A 592 25.68 19.74 5.42
C ARG A 592 26.66 20.21 4.37
N ASP A 593 27.54 19.30 3.95
CA ASP A 593 28.47 19.44 2.83
C ASP A 593 29.41 20.63 3.01
N ILE A 594 30.14 20.60 4.13
CA ILE A 594 31.05 21.64 4.52
C ILE A 594 32.45 21.04 4.85
N ARG A 595 33.49 21.68 4.35
CA ARG A 595 34.87 21.42 4.79
C ARG A 595 35.29 22.51 5.75
N VAL A 596 35.86 22.10 6.88
CA VAL A 596 36.39 22.98 7.92
C VAL A 596 37.86 22.73 8.07
N VAL A 597 38.67 23.79 8.02
CA VAL A 597 40.11 23.74 8.25
C VAL A 597 40.46 24.61 9.45
N VAL A 598 40.86 23.99 10.57
CA VAL A 598 41.39 24.69 11.73
C VAL A 598 42.86 24.92 11.48
N TYR A 599 43.28 26.19 11.41
CA TYR A 599 44.65 26.52 11.01
C TYR A 599 45.47 27.22 12.09
N ASP A 600 44.83 27.87 13.09
CA ASP A 600 45.53 28.55 14.19
C ASP A 600 44.61 28.62 15.43
N GLY A 601 45.13 29.15 16.52
CA GLY A 601 44.42 29.40 17.76
C GLY A 601 45.33 29.74 18.93
N LYS A 602 44.77 29.76 20.13
CA LYS A 602 45.55 29.95 21.37
C LYS A 602 45.01 29.09 22.48
N MET A 603 45.93 28.56 23.29
CA MET A 603 45.61 27.85 24.53
C MET A 603 46.29 28.56 25.73
N HIS A 604 45.71 28.35 26.92
CA HIS A 604 46.26 28.78 28.18
C HIS A 604 46.68 27.55 28.99
N PRO A 605 47.92 27.55 29.57
CA PRO A 605 48.43 26.33 30.23
C PRO A 605 47.56 25.76 31.35
N VAL A 606 46.77 26.62 32.03
CA VAL A 606 45.95 26.21 33.18
C VAL A 606 44.44 26.20 32.84
N ASP A 607 43.96 27.18 32.07
CA ASP A 607 42.51 27.41 31.87
C ASP A 607 41.96 26.73 30.60
N SER A 608 42.81 26.12 29.78
CA SER A 608 42.36 25.41 28.58
C SER A 608 41.89 24.00 28.90
N ASN A 609 40.67 23.68 28.47
CA ASN A 609 40.06 22.37 28.61
C ASN A 609 39.17 22.04 27.38
N GLU A 610 38.67 20.81 27.29
CA GLU A 610 37.85 20.35 26.19
C GLU A 610 36.60 21.20 25.99
N LEU A 611 35.90 21.58 27.08
CA LEU A 611 34.70 22.41 27.01
C LEU A 611 35.00 23.78 26.39
N SER A 612 36.11 24.39 26.75
CA SER A 612 36.53 25.70 26.22
C SER A 612 36.75 25.64 24.69
N PHE A 613 37.45 24.59 24.21
CA PHE A 613 37.71 24.40 22.79
C PHE A 613 36.45 23.93 22.01
N LYS A 614 35.58 23.16 22.63
CA LYS A 614 34.28 22.83 22.07
C LYS A 614 33.46 24.10 21.81
N LEU A 615 33.34 24.99 22.80
CA LEU A 615 32.63 26.26 22.67
C LEU A 615 33.30 27.24 21.71
N ALA A 616 34.63 27.28 21.70
CA ALA A 616 35.38 28.11 20.75
C ALA A 616 35.16 27.63 19.31
N GLY A 617 35.28 26.34 19.04
CA GLY A 617 35.04 25.75 17.72
C GLY A 617 33.60 25.96 17.24
N ARG A 618 32.62 25.73 18.11
CA ARG A 618 31.20 25.97 17.84
C ARG A 618 30.90 27.40 17.40
N ASN A 619 31.40 28.37 18.14
CA ASN A 619 31.16 29.79 17.87
C ASN A 619 31.97 30.31 16.68
N ALA A 620 33.22 29.88 16.50
CA ALA A 620 34.00 30.21 15.31
C ALA A 620 33.31 29.70 14.04
N PHE A 621 32.80 28.48 14.07
CA PHE A 621 32.00 27.92 12.96
C PHE A 621 30.75 28.75 12.68
N LYS A 622 29.99 29.14 13.72
CA LYS A 622 28.80 30.00 13.58
C LYS A 622 29.12 31.32 12.88
N GLU A 623 30.21 32.00 13.28
CA GLU A 623 30.61 33.26 12.68
C GLU A 623 31.15 33.11 11.26
N ALA A 624 31.90 32.05 10.98
CA ALA A 624 32.33 31.72 9.62
C ALA A 624 31.17 31.43 8.70
N PHE A 625 30.18 30.65 9.17
CA PHE A 625 28.98 30.25 8.41
C PHE A 625 28.18 31.47 7.94
N LYS A 626 27.99 32.48 8.79
CA LYS A 626 27.30 33.74 8.43
C LYS A 626 28.00 34.48 7.27
N LYS A 627 29.31 34.41 7.20
CA LYS A 627 30.13 35.07 6.17
C LYS A 627 30.24 34.26 4.88
N ALA A 628 29.99 32.97 4.94
CA ALA A 628 30.25 32.03 3.86
C ALA A 628 29.13 31.97 2.79
N GLY A 629 28.20 32.95 2.76
CA GLY A 629 27.06 32.96 1.82
C GLY A 629 26.10 31.80 2.05
N PRO A 630 25.46 31.76 3.23
CA PRO A 630 24.63 30.65 3.62
C PRO A 630 23.39 30.50 2.70
N LYS A 631 23.02 29.26 2.41
CA LYS A 631 21.88 28.89 1.58
C LYS A 631 21.04 27.83 2.27
N ILE A 632 19.71 27.92 2.06
CA ILE A 632 18.76 26.89 2.44
C ILE A 632 18.62 25.91 1.28
N MET A 633 18.56 24.63 1.58
CA MET A 633 18.32 23.55 0.63
C MET A 633 16.99 22.88 0.95
N GLU A 634 16.24 22.56 -0.08
CA GLU A 634 14.97 21.83 0.01
C GLU A 634 15.11 20.40 -0.51
N PRO A 635 14.39 19.43 0.06
CA PRO A 635 14.38 18.07 -0.46
C PRO A 635 13.59 17.99 -1.76
N ILE A 636 14.23 17.47 -2.80
CA ILE A 636 13.66 17.21 -4.11
C ILE A 636 13.32 15.74 -4.22
N TYR A 637 12.13 15.44 -4.72
CA TYR A 637 11.65 14.09 -4.95
C TYR A 637 11.53 13.81 -6.44
N SER A 638 11.93 12.62 -6.87
CA SER A 638 11.58 12.07 -8.17
C SER A 638 10.15 11.56 -8.08
N VAL A 639 9.27 12.18 -8.82
CA VAL A 639 7.83 11.88 -8.87
C VAL A 639 7.54 11.23 -10.22
N GLU A 640 6.97 10.04 -10.18
CA GLU A 640 6.49 9.32 -11.34
C GLU A 640 4.96 9.33 -11.34
N VAL A 641 4.35 9.87 -12.38
CA VAL A 641 2.89 9.95 -12.54
C VAL A 641 2.47 9.10 -13.72
N LEU A 642 1.54 8.18 -13.50
CA LEU A 642 0.86 7.44 -14.55
C LEU A 642 -0.51 8.06 -14.76
N VAL A 643 -0.73 8.65 -15.93
CA VAL A 643 -1.92 9.44 -16.26
C VAL A 643 -2.50 9.02 -17.61
N PRO A 644 -3.85 8.98 -17.78
CA PRO A 644 -4.45 8.77 -19.09
C PRO A 644 -4.02 9.84 -20.08
N SER A 645 -3.82 9.47 -21.36
CA SER A 645 -3.30 10.38 -22.40
C SER A 645 -4.19 11.61 -22.58
N ASP A 646 -5.52 11.50 -22.39
CA ASP A 646 -6.48 12.60 -22.47
C ASP A 646 -6.34 13.62 -21.33
N LYS A 647 -5.68 13.27 -20.23
CA LYS A 647 -5.47 14.10 -19.04
C LYS A 647 -4.02 14.56 -18.82
N MET A 648 -3.12 14.15 -19.69
CA MET A 648 -1.70 14.46 -19.59
C MET A 648 -1.42 15.97 -19.54
N GLY A 649 -2.10 16.77 -20.38
CA GLY A 649 -1.90 18.21 -20.43
C GLY A 649 -2.24 18.92 -19.13
N ASP A 650 -3.35 18.55 -18.49
CA ASP A 650 -3.80 19.11 -17.21
C ASP A 650 -2.79 18.78 -16.09
N VAL A 651 -2.32 17.55 -16.04
CA VAL A 651 -1.35 17.08 -15.03
C VAL A 651 0.01 17.73 -15.23
N MET A 652 0.48 17.86 -16.48
CA MET A 652 1.75 18.52 -16.78
C MET A 652 1.72 20.00 -16.37
N SER A 653 0.61 20.69 -16.62
CA SER A 653 0.42 22.08 -16.21
C SER A 653 0.44 22.24 -14.68
N ASP A 654 -0.24 21.33 -13.94
CA ASP A 654 -0.21 21.35 -12.48
C ASP A 654 1.20 21.09 -11.92
N LEU A 655 1.93 20.11 -12.48
CA LEU A 655 3.31 19.83 -12.08
C LEU A 655 4.23 21.04 -12.32
N GLN A 656 4.10 21.72 -13.45
CA GLN A 656 4.87 22.95 -13.73
C GLN A 656 4.57 24.06 -12.71
N ASN A 657 3.31 24.23 -12.33
CA ASN A 657 2.93 25.18 -11.28
C ASN A 657 3.52 24.83 -9.91
N ARG A 658 3.86 23.55 -9.68
CA ARG A 658 4.55 23.04 -8.48
C ARG A 658 6.08 23.05 -8.60
N ARG A 659 6.63 23.87 -9.47
CA ARG A 659 8.08 23.99 -9.70
C ARG A 659 8.71 22.66 -10.15
N ALA A 660 7.95 21.77 -10.77
CA ALA A 660 8.44 20.50 -11.26
C ALA A 660 9.34 20.66 -12.49
N MET A 661 10.42 19.91 -12.52
CA MET A 661 11.29 19.73 -13.70
C MET A 661 10.97 18.38 -14.32
N ILE A 662 10.36 18.38 -15.50
CA ILE A 662 10.05 17.15 -16.23
C ILE A 662 11.35 16.56 -16.81
N GLU A 663 11.65 15.30 -16.45
CA GLU A 663 12.85 14.59 -16.88
C GLU A 663 12.58 13.59 -18.01
N GLY A 664 11.36 13.06 -18.09
CA GLY A 664 11.02 12.05 -19.08
C GLY A 664 9.54 11.82 -19.25
N MET A 665 9.19 11.31 -20.42
CA MET A 665 7.84 10.87 -20.76
C MET A 665 7.92 9.57 -21.56
N SER A 666 6.98 8.66 -21.31
CA SER A 666 6.80 7.44 -22.10
C SER A 666 5.34 7.06 -22.15
N SER A 667 4.90 6.47 -23.27
CA SER A 667 3.51 6.04 -23.47
C SER A 667 3.39 4.54 -23.38
N ASP A 668 2.36 4.05 -22.70
CA ASP A 668 2.02 2.63 -22.63
C ASP A 668 0.49 2.44 -22.61
N LYS A 669 -0.05 1.86 -23.67
CA LYS A 669 -1.45 1.40 -23.79
C LYS A 669 -2.51 2.45 -23.38
N GLY A 670 -2.35 3.69 -23.83
CA GLY A 670 -3.30 4.78 -23.54
C GLY A 670 -3.06 5.53 -22.23
N PHE A 671 -1.95 5.19 -21.56
CA PHE A 671 -1.43 5.94 -20.41
C PHE A 671 -0.09 6.56 -20.74
N GLU A 672 0.14 7.74 -20.18
CA GLU A 672 1.43 8.42 -20.21
C GLU A 672 2.11 8.31 -18.85
N ARG A 673 3.36 7.97 -18.86
CA ARG A 673 4.23 7.95 -17.68
C ARG A 673 5.09 9.21 -17.71
N LEU A 674 4.86 10.09 -16.74
CA LEU A 674 5.63 11.30 -16.53
C LEU A 674 6.59 11.11 -15.39
N VAL A 675 7.86 11.47 -15.58
CA VAL A 675 8.87 11.49 -14.52
C VAL A 675 9.33 12.93 -14.34
N ALA A 676 9.24 13.44 -13.12
CA ALA A 676 9.57 14.80 -12.78
C ALA A 676 10.30 14.90 -11.44
N ARG A 677 11.15 15.91 -11.31
CA ARG A 677 11.75 16.31 -10.03
C ARG A 677 10.93 17.44 -9.43
N VAL A 678 10.43 17.26 -8.21
CA VAL A 678 9.52 18.20 -7.57
C VAL A 678 9.97 18.46 -6.13
N PRO A 679 9.98 19.72 -5.64
CA PRO A 679 10.22 20.01 -4.24
C PRO A 679 9.14 19.42 -3.34
N LEU A 680 9.53 18.82 -2.23
CA LEU A 680 8.59 18.21 -1.26
C LEU A 680 7.55 19.22 -0.75
N ALA A 681 7.93 20.48 -0.59
CA ALA A 681 7.03 21.54 -0.15
C ALA A 681 5.81 21.73 -1.07
N GLU A 682 5.94 21.43 -2.37
CA GLU A 682 4.88 21.57 -3.37
C GLU A 682 4.01 20.30 -3.48
N MET A 683 4.38 19.21 -2.80
CA MET A 683 3.68 17.92 -2.90
C MET A 683 2.55 17.74 -1.89
N TYR A 684 2.38 18.70 -0.98
CA TYR A 684 1.28 18.60 -0.01
C TYR A 684 -0.08 18.57 -0.74
N ARG A 685 -0.92 17.59 -0.39
CA ARG A 685 -2.23 17.32 -1.02
C ARG A 685 -2.19 17.08 -2.54
N TYR A 686 -1.04 16.73 -3.11
CA TYR A 686 -0.95 16.43 -4.54
C TYR A 686 -1.85 15.26 -4.94
N SER A 687 -1.98 14.22 -4.13
CA SER A 687 -2.90 13.10 -4.38
C SER A 687 -4.34 13.56 -4.61
N THR A 688 -4.82 14.49 -3.79
CA THR A 688 -6.17 15.04 -3.90
C THR A 688 -6.34 15.86 -5.18
N THR A 689 -5.36 16.70 -5.51
CA THR A 689 -5.37 17.49 -6.75
C THR A 689 -5.31 16.60 -7.98
N LEU A 690 -4.40 15.63 -8.01
CA LEU A 690 -4.25 14.68 -9.12
C LEU A 690 -5.54 13.88 -9.34
N SER A 691 -6.16 13.40 -8.28
CA SER A 691 -7.44 12.69 -8.34
C SER A 691 -8.55 13.56 -8.92
N SER A 692 -8.62 14.83 -8.52
CA SER A 692 -9.60 15.80 -9.05
C SER A 692 -9.39 16.06 -10.54
N LEU A 693 -8.15 16.32 -10.99
CA LEU A 693 -7.80 16.61 -12.40
C LEU A 693 -8.11 15.43 -13.33
N THR A 694 -7.94 14.21 -12.83
CA THR A 694 -8.00 12.99 -13.64
C THR A 694 -9.22 12.11 -13.33
N ASN A 695 -10.16 12.62 -12.54
CA ASN A 695 -11.31 11.86 -12.03
C ASN A 695 -10.87 10.53 -11.35
N GLY A 696 -9.74 10.56 -10.61
CA GLY A 696 -9.18 9.39 -9.94
C GLY A 696 -8.44 8.40 -10.82
N ARG A 697 -8.30 8.64 -12.13
CA ARG A 697 -7.68 7.71 -13.10
C ARG A 697 -6.15 7.68 -13.05
N ALA A 698 -5.52 8.72 -12.54
CA ALA A 698 -4.06 8.78 -12.41
C ALA A 698 -3.57 8.23 -11.06
N THR A 699 -2.36 7.70 -11.09
CA THR A 699 -1.63 7.29 -9.88
C THR A 699 -0.25 7.90 -9.90
N TYR A 700 0.36 8.08 -8.74
CA TYR A 700 1.74 8.52 -8.67
C TYR A 700 2.52 7.82 -7.55
N SER A 701 3.82 7.83 -7.70
CA SER A 701 4.76 7.45 -6.66
C SER A 701 5.85 8.52 -6.54
N MET A 702 6.48 8.61 -5.40
CA MET A 702 7.57 9.56 -5.20
C MET A 702 8.69 8.96 -4.35
N LYS A 703 9.94 9.29 -4.70
CA LYS A 703 11.14 8.86 -3.98
C LYS A 703 12.05 10.06 -3.75
N PHE A 704 12.68 10.13 -2.60
CA PHE A 704 13.70 11.14 -2.34
C PHE A 704 14.82 11.04 -3.40
N ALA A 705 15.18 12.16 -4.01
CA ALA A 705 16.24 12.25 -5.02
C ALA A 705 17.48 12.96 -4.47
N SER A 706 17.34 14.18 -4.02
CA SER A 706 18.48 15.02 -3.59
C SER A 706 18.02 16.20 -2.74
N TYR A 707 18.98 16.93 -2.21
CA TYR A 707 18.78 18.28 -1.69
C TYR A 707 19.29 19.30 -2.70
N GLU A 708 18.52 20.36 -2.99
CA GLU A 708 18.89 21.46 -3.87
C GLU A 708 18.65 22.81 -3.20
N GLN A 709 19.40 23.82 -3.63
CA GLN A 709 19.22 25.17 -3.11
C GLN A 709 17.86 25.72 -3.51
N VAL A 710 17.15 26.30 -2.54
CA VAL A 710 15.87 26.97 -2.82
C VAL A 710 16.09 28.23 -3.68
N PRO A 711 15.09 28.63 -4.51
CA PRO A 711 15.10 29.92 -5.18
C PRO A 711 15.22 31.09 -4.20
N ALA A 712 15.76 32.22 -4.65
CA ALA A 712 16.03 33.36 -3.78
C ALA A 712 14.80 33.91 -3.06
N ASP A 713 13.66 33.98 -3.75
CA ASP A 713 12.38 34.42 -3.21
C ASP A 713 11.83 33.47 -2.12
N VAL A 714 12.05 32.15 -2.30
CA VAL A 714 11.69 31.14 -1.30
C VAL A 714 12.60 31.27 -0.07
N GLN A 715 13.91 31.46 -0.28
CA GLN A 715 14.85 31.68 0.81
C GLN A 715 14.47 32.89 1.67
N GLU A 716 14.14 34.00 1.04
CA GLU A 716 13.74 35.22 1.74
C GLU A 716 12.48 35.00 2.62
N LYS A 717 11.48 34.31 2.08
CA LYS A 717 10.26 33.94 2.83
C LYS A 717 10.57 33.06 4.03
N LEU A 718 11.45 32.05 3.87
CA LEU A 718 11.83 31.14 4.95
C LEU A 718 12.62 31.86 6.05
N LEU A 719 13.55 32.75 5.68
CA LEU A 719 14.31 33.56 6.64
C LEU A 719 13.41 34.49 7.44
N LYS A 720 12.44 35.13 6.78
CA LYS A 720 11.45 35.98 7.45
C LYS A 720 10.57 35.20 8.42
N ALA A 721 10.05 34.06 8.00
CA ALA A 721 9.24 33.21 8.85
C ALA A 721 10.00 32.72 10.09
N TYR A 722 11.29 32.39 9.95
CA TYR A 722 12.13 31.99 11.07
C TYR A 722 12.36 33.17 12.04
N ALA A 723 12.67 34.37 11.51
CA ALA A 723 12.89 35.55 12.35
C ALA A 723 11.65 35.98 13.15
N ASP A 724 10.46 35.70 12.62
CA ASP A 724 9.19 35.98 13.34
C ASP A 724 8.94 34.94 14.45
N THR A 725 9.31 33.69 14.26
CA THR A 725 9.19 32.63 15.30
C THR A 725 10.20 32.80 16.44
N ASP A 726 11.42 33.27 16.15
CA ASP A 726 12.48 33.49 17.15
C ASP A 726 12.19 34.72 18.08
N LYS A 727 11.16 35.51 17.72
CA LYS A 727 10.70 36.63 18.56
C LYS A 727 9.59 36.22 19.54
N ASP A 728 8.92 35.09 19.27
CA ASP A 728 7.81 34.59 20.07
C ASP A 728 8.25 33.52 21.11
N GLU A 729 9.52 33.02 21.04
CA GLU A 729 10.19 32.22 22.07
C GLU A 729 11.08 33.11 22.97
#